data_9dc0f9e85ef8e739fe2c85b4c1312511
#
_entry.id   9dc0f9e85ef8e739fe2c85b4c1312511
#
_cell.length_a   1.000
_cell.length_b   1.000
_cell.length_c   1.000
_cell.angle_alpha   90.00
_cell.angle_beta   90.00
_cell.angle_gamma   90.00
#
_symmetry.space_group_name_H-M   'P 1'
#
loop_
_entity.id
_entity.type
_entity.pdbx_description
1 polymer ?
#
loop_
_entity_poly.entity_id
_entity_poly.type
_entity_poly.pdbx_seq_one_letter_code
_entity_poly.pdbx_strand_id
1 'polypeptide(L)'
;MQINAWLDALRNRVTRTTSRRRTGSGAWPETQVLEDRTNLAVSTFFIANELIATSDADDAITIRRDPANTNFVQVLVNGQVDTSVAGIPASLVRGIRVTGGDGANLINISGVVSTGFTSLTSVRVDGGAGDDTITGSLNVDDTLLGGDGNDIITGLDGANRIEGGDGNDIINGGLANDTLFGGDGDDDINAGSGDDSVLAGDGQDTIDGSIGSDTVDAGDGNDRVIGDTPGFLGGGNDSLLGGEGDDTIMGLTGDDFVDGMGGNDVVSGDDGNDTVFGGGGNDSLSGGAGNDNIRGHSGNDTITGGAGNDLIDSGAGDDVVTGDDQFSTVAGADTIQGGLGDDSLSGGRGNDTIFGGGGLDTLLGESGDDLLNGNSGNDNIEGGDGNDNVFGGAGNDLIIGEDSFIASISVGNDTLNGQSGNDTILAGPGDDLARGGAGNDSIQGGAGNDTLDGQGGSDIVDGGQGNDLVRWGAGQGQDVFTSQEGGDTVELRGTGGADSVVIGTPATGTGVTIAAGGNTATVRSSVSRVLISTLGGADTVTVGSLTQAAGMTIEVDGGLNNDTISAAGATLNGAGLILRGGAGNDMITGSEEEDTLQGDSGDDIINGEDGDDSIDGGDGADSIDGGEQNDIITGGNGNDTILGGSNSDFLSGDAGDDSIMGQSGNDTILGGRDDDLLNGGTGDDTIEGGDGNDDLRGKQGNDTLDGGTGSDRLNGDDGNDRLRGGDDRDTLNGDAGDDTLNGGNGDDSMNGGSGNDLMTGMDGNDLVLGASGTDTVLGGDGDDSARGGGGNDIVLGGDGDDFVHGNSGADTLAGNQGADSFGGNTVAADIDEQFSIAASLLADLDL
;
A
#
# COMPACT_ATOMS: atom_id res chain seq x y z
N MET A 1 35.83 14.18 -0.76
CA MET A 1 36.66 14.51 0.47
C MET A 1 38.19 14.49 0.27
N GLN A 2 38.72 13.84 -0.75
CA GLN A 2 40.17 13.88 -1.04
C GLN A 2 40.54 14.94 -2.09
N ILE A 3 39.59 15.32 -2.95
CA ILE A 3 39.79 16.34 -4.02
C ILE A 3 39.87 17.74 -3.41
N ASN A 4 39.00 18.10 -2.47
CA ASN A 4 39.03 19.41 -1.81
C ASN A 4 40.34 19.69 -1.03
N ALA A 5 40.98 18.64 -0.47
CA ALA A 5 42.27 18.80 0.22
C ALA A 5 43.43 19.05 -0.75
N TRP A 6 43.27 18.70 -2.02
CA TRP A 6 44.27 18.91 -3.05
C TRP A 6 44.07 20.29 -3.71
N LEU A 7 42.84 20.70 -3.93
CA LEU A 7 42.47 22.05 -4.38
C LEU A 7 42.88 23.16 -3.40
N ASP A 8 42.63 22.95 -2.09
CA ASP A 8 43.12 23.85 -1.03
C ASP A 8 44.64 23.92 -0.98
N ALA A 9 45.37 22.88 -1.39
CA ALA A 9 46.81 22.87 -1.49
C ALA A 9 47.29 23.67 -2.72
N LEU A 10 46.52 23.71 -3.80
CA LEU A 10 46.80 24.53 -4.98
C LEU A 10 46.48 26.01 -4.73
N ARG A 11 45.28 26.34 -4.24
CA ARG A 11 44.88 27.71 -3.83
C ARG A 11 45.87 28.37 -2.86
N ASN A 12 46.37 27.63 -1.87
CA ASN A 12 47.37 28.14 -0.92
C ASN A 12 48.78 28.30 -1.48
N ARG A 13 49.06 27.85 -2.72
CA ARG A 13 50.34 28.07 -3.37
C ARG A 13 50.33 29.31 -4.25
N VAL A 14 49.22 29.61 -4.92
CA VAL A 14 49.08 30.78 -5.83
C VAL A 14 48.99 32.10 -5.04
N THR A 15 48.26 32.12 -3.92
CA THR A 15 48.06 33.34 -3.11
C THR A 15 49.26 33.84 -2.30
N ARG A 16 50.46 33.23 -2.46
CA ARG A 16 51.69 33.63 -1.71
C ARG A 16 52.76 34.29 -2.53
N THR A 17 52.58 34.71 -3.74
CA THR A 17 53.58 35.36 -4.57
C THR A 17 53.35 36.84 -4.91
N THR A 18 52.54 37.54 -4.11
CA THR A 18 52.47 38.99 -4.23
C THR A 18 53.43 39.69 -3.28
N SER A 19 54.35 40.45 -3.87
CA SER A 19 55.18 41.51 -3.29
C SER A 19 56.28 41.14 -2.28
N ARG A 20 57.47 40.92 -2.79
CA ARG A 20 58.72 41.45 -2.15
C ARG A 20 59.70 41.96 -3.17
N ARG A 21 59.64 43.24 -3.49
CA ARG A 21 60.80 43.97 -3.99
C ARG A 21 62.00 43.76 -3.02
N ARG A 22 62.97 43.01 -3.48
CA ARG A 22 64.26 42.96 -2.83
C ARG A 22 65.30 43.67 -3.73
N THR A 23 65.64 44.88 -3.41
CA THR A 23 66.87 45.51 -3.82
C THR A 23 68.02 44.76 -3.13
N GLY A 24 68.86 44.08 -3.87
CA GLY A 24 70.06 43.38 -3.38
C GLY A 24 70.96 43.04 -4.49
N SER A 25 71.99 43.96 -4.72
CA SER A 25 73.14 43.78 -5.61
C SER A 25 73.88 42.49 -5.26
N GLY A 26 73.91 41.50 -6.06
CA GLY A 26 74.82 40.36 -5.99
C GLY A 26 75.31 40.00 -7.35
N ALA A 27 76.64 40.32 -7.51
CA ALA A 27 77.37 40.08 -8.74
C ALA A 27 77.28 38.65 -9.21
N TRP A 28 76.87 38.46 -10.44
CA TRP A 28 77.01 37.22 -11.19
C TRP A 28 78.39 37.01 -11.66
N PRO A 29 78.92 35.79 -11.76
CA PRO A 29 80.23 35.55 -12.34
C PRO A 29 80.16 35.96 -13.86
N GLU A 30 81.20 36.65 -14.32
CA GLU A 30 81.39 37.19 -15.65
C GLU A 30 80.98 36.19 -16.76
N THR A 31 79.81 36.37 -17.34
CA THR A 31 79.47 35.84 -18.66
C THR A 31 80.25 36.65 -19.70
N GLN A 32 81.10 36.04 -20.51
CA GLN A 32 81.70 36.71 -21.67
C GLN A 32 80.59 37.11 -22.64
N VAL A 33 80.25 38.38 -22.70
CA VAL A 33 79.38 38.95 -23.70
C VAL A 33 80.11 38.82 -25.03
N LEU A 34 79.66 38.00 -25.99
CA LEU A 34 80.10 37.96 -27.39
C LEU A 34 79.36 39.04 -28.12
N GLU A 35 79.98 40.16 -28.24
CA GLU A 35 79.64 41.36 -29.06
C GLU A 35 78.24 41.99 -28.85
N ASP A 36 78.25 43.19 -28.30
CA ASP A 36 77.22 44.18 -28.36
C ASP A 36 76.99 44.61 -29.86
N ARG A 37 75.91 44.07 -30.49
CA ARG A 37 75.43 44.59 -31.77
C ARG A 37 74.35 45.64 -31.53
N THR A 38 74.78 46.92 -31.53
CA THR A 38 73.90 48.08 -31.56
C THR A 38 73.00 47.97 -32.81
N ASN A 39 71.73 47.51 -32.69
CA ASN A 39 70.56 47.62 -33.54
C ASN A 39 69.70 46.28 -33.73
N LEU A 40 69.88 45.30 -32.94
CA LEU A 40 68.92 44.21 -32.79
C LEU A 40 68.36 44.25 -31.36
N ALA A 41 67.06 44.46 -31.20
CA ALA A 41 66.35 44.43 -29.89
C ALA A 41 66.38 43.05 -29.23
N VAL A 42 66.83 42.00 -29.92
CA VAL A 42 66.95 40.64 -29.42
C VAL A 42 68.40 40.21 -29.24
N SER A 43 68.75 39.67 -28.11
CA SER A 43 70.05 39.03 -27.78
C SER A 43 69.91 37.51 -27.65
N THR A 44 70.68 36.78 -28.44
CA THR A 44 70.69 35.33 -28.46
C THR A 44 72.03 34.76 -27.97
N PHE A 45 71.93 33.67 -27.07
CA PHE A 45 73.07 33.03 -26.46
C PHE A 45 72.91 31.51 -26.49
N PHE A 46 74.01 30.79 -26.57
CA PHE A 46 74.03 29.33 -26.33
C PHE A 46 75.03 29.00 -25.19
N ILE A 47 74.52 28.69 -24.03
CA ILE A 47 75.28 28.48 -22.78
C ILE A 47 74.85 27.18 -22.12
N ALA A 48 75.82 26.33 -21.75
CA ALA A 48 75.56 25.09 -21.06
C ALA A 48 74.49 24.14 -21.70
N ASN A 49 74.40 24.15 -23.02
CA ASN A 49 73.46 23.46 -23.88
C ASN A 49 72.03 24.06 -23.87
N GLU A 50 71.85 25.27 -23.34
CA GLU A 50 70.62 26.04 -23.41
C GLU A 50 70.77 27.12 -24.46
N LEU A 51 69.75 27.26 -25.34
CA LEU A 51 69.59 28.34 -26.28
C LEU A 51 68.73 29.42 -25.62
N ILE A 52 69.28 30.61 -25.44
CA ILE A 52 68.65 31.73 -24.79
C ILE A 52 68.47 32.87 -25.83
N ALA A 53 67.22 33.37 -25.97
CA ALA A 53 66.90 34.54 -26.72
C ALA A 53 66.15 35.54 -25.83
N THR A 54 66.55 36.78 -25.79
CA THR A 54 65.89 37.85 -24.99
C THR A 54 65.62 39.06 -25.88
N SER A 55 64.45 39.63 -25.83
CA SER A 55 64.01 40.85 -26.44
C SER A 55 63.87 42.00 -25.45
N ASP A 56 63.84 43.26 -25.88
CA ASP A 56 63.57 44.44 -25.08
C ASP A 56 62.49 45.35 -25.72
N ALA A 57 61.86 44.89 -26.79
CA ALA A 57 60.89 45.65 -27.57
C ALA A 57 59.97 44.70 -28.37
N ASP A 58 59.05 45.26 -29.18
CA ASP A 58 58.15 44.54 -30.11
C ASP A 58 58.94 43.74 -31.15
N ASP A 59 59.22 42.51 -30.95
CA ASP A 59 60.05 41.70 -31.83
C ASP A 59 59.37 40.36 -32.28
N ALA A 60 59.66 39.96 -33.48
CA ALA A 60 59.32 38.69 -34.04
C ALA A 60 60.48 37.68 -33.90
N ILE A 61 60.37 36.69 -32.98
CA ILE A 61 61.36 35.67 -32.74
C ILE A 61 60.89 34.33 -33.27
N THR A 62 61.65 33.71 -34.17
CA THR A 62 61.36 32.37 -34.66
C THR A 62 62.55 31.47 -34.45
N ILE A 63 62.32 30.33 -33.76
CA ILE A 63 63.29 29.25 -33.58
C ILE A 63 62.84 28.01 -34.33
N ARG A 64 63.72 27.47 -35.18
CA ARG A 64 63.45 26.25 -35.97
C ARG A 64 64.75 25.55 -36.36
N ARG A 65 64.60 24.39 -37.01
CA ARG A 65 65.70 23.77 -37.74
C ARG A 65 66.03 24.58 -38.98
N ASP A 66 67.32 24.70 -39.32
CA ASP A 66 67.74 25.36 -40.51
C ASP A 66 67.22 24.64 -41.77
N PRO A 67 66.33 25.20 -42.56
CA PRO A 67 65.79 24.57 -43.80
C PRO A 67 66.86 24.21 -44.82
N ALA A 68 68.02 24.82 -44.78
CA ALA A 68 69.15 24.50 -45.65
C ALA A 68 70.02 23.40 -45.11
N ASN A 69 70.03 23.17 -43.76
CA ASN A 69 70.73 22.09 -43.09
C ASN A 69 70.04 21.70 -41.80
N THR A 70 69.15 20.73 -41.86
CA THR A 70 68.29 20.31 -40.79
C THR A 70 68.94 19.76 -39.55
N ASN A 71 70.28 19.66 -39.52
CA ASN A 71 71.08 19.28 -38.32
C ASN A 71 71.37 20.45 -37.38
N PHE A 72 71.13 21.68 -37.81
CA PHE A 72 71.42 22.89 -37.07
C PHE A 72 70.17 23.72 -36.71
N VAL A 73 70.28 24.52 -35.67
CA VAL A 73 69.25 25.48 -35.24
C VAL A 73 69.39 26.74 -36.09
N GLN A 74 68.26 27.38 -36.42
CA GLN A 74 68.13 28.65 -36.93
C GLN A 74 67.23 29.56 -36.08
N VAL A 75 67.71 30.67 -35.68
CA VAL A 75 66.94 31.72 -34.98
C VAL A 75 66.77 32.89 -36.00
N LEU A 76 65.50 33.32 -36.13
CA LEU A 76 65.19 34.52 -36.93
C LEU A 76 64.69 35.59 -35.96
N VAL A 77 65.16 36.84 -36.15
CA VAL A 77 64.66 38.00 -35.44
C VAL A 77 64.11 38.93 -36.50
N ASN A 78 62.84 39.34 -36.41
CA ASN A 78 62.15 40.15 -37.38
C ASN A 78 62.30 39.59 -38.85
N GLY A 79 62.24 38.28 -38.97
CA GLY A 79 62.40 37.54 -40.21
C GLY A 79 63.81 37.45 -40.73
N GLN A 80 64.86 38.00 -40.08
CA GLN A 80 66.26 37.92 -40.47
C GLN A 80 66.95 36.84 -39.65
N VAL A 81 67.81 36.02 -40.26
CA VAL A 81 68.59 34.97 -39.59
C VAL A 81 69.58 35.60 -38.61
N ASP A 82 69.51 35.26 -37.36
CA ASP A 82 70.55 35.61 -36.39
C ASP A 82 71.78 34.70 -36.55
N THR A 83 72.88 35.29 -36.90
CA THR A 83 74.16 34.59 -37.20
C THR A 83 74.99 34.35 -35.95
N SER A 84 74.62 34.92 -34.77
CA SER A 84 75.33 34.73 -33.53
C SER A 84 75.31 33.28 -33.03
N VAL A 85 74.15 32.54 -33.30
CA VAL A 85 73.95 31.15 -32.97
C VAL A 85 73.98 30.20 -34.15
N ALA A 86 74.45 30.71 -35.28
CA ALA A 86 74.61 29.89 -36.51
C ALA A 86 75.59 28.75 -36.36
N GLY A 87 75.18 27.52 -36.77
CA GLY A 87 76.03 26.32 -36.70
C GLY A 87 75.97 25.54 -35.36
N ILE A 88 74.97 25.86 -34.50
CA ILE A 88 74.66 25.06 -33.33
C ILE A 88 73.94 23.79 -33.81
N PRO A 89 74.49 22.59 -33.53
CA PRO A 89 73.78 21.33 -33.80
C PRO A 89 72.50 21.22 -32.96
N ALA A 90 71.37 20.99 -33.60
CA ALA A 90 70.08 20.80 -32.91
C ALA A 90 70.12 19.66 -31.86
N SER A 91 70.90 18.62 -32.08
CA SER A 91 71.14 17.51 -31.15
C SER A 91 71.91 17.86 -29.88
N LEU A 92 72.49 19.02 -29.77
CA LEU A 92 73.21 19.49 -28.60
C LEU A 92 72.33 20.41 -27.71
N VAL A 93 71.21 20.91 -28.21
CA VAL A 93 70.29 21.75 -27.46
C VAL A 93 69.52 20.91 -26.49
N ARG A 94 69.63 21.22 -25.21
CA ARG A 94 68.90 20.54 -24.10
C ARG A 94 67.80 21.43 -23.50
N GLY A 95 67.93 22.74 -23.61
CA GLY A 95 66.95 23.73 -23.21
C GLY A 95 66.79 24.85 -24.21
N ILE A 96 65.59 25.37 -24.33
CA ILE A 96 65.32 26.63 -25.07
C ILE A 96 64.63 27.58 -24.10
N ARG A 97 65.15 28.80 -24.01
CA ARG A 97 64.54 29.89 -23.26
C ARG A 97 64.39 31.09 -24.13
N VAL A 98 63.18 31.59 -24.22
CA VAL A 98 62.86 32.85 -24.92
C VAL A 98 62.25 33.79 -23.88
N THR A 99 62.66 35.02 -23.88
CA THR A 99 62.10 36.10 -23.05
C THR A 99 61.78 37.27 -23.95
N GLY A 100 60.54 37.73 -24.02
CA GLY A 100 60.12 38.94 -24.63
C GLY A 100 60.47 40.19 -23.83
N GLY A 101 60.07 41.34 -24.28
CA GLY A 101 60.27 42.62 -23.57
C GLY A 101 58.93 43.24 -23.17
N ASP A 102 58.95 44.60 -23.01
CA ASP A 102 57.79 45.39 -22.58
C ASP A 102 56.85 45.73 -23.77
N GLY A 103 56.88 45.05 -24.87
CA GLY A 103 56.09 45.31 -26.07
C GLY A 103 55.48 44.06 -26.68
N ALA A 104 54.62 44.24 -27.71
CA ALA A 104 53.94 43.13 -28.40
C ALA A 104 54.95 42.28 -29.21
N ASN A 105 55.19 41.03 -28.68
CA ASN A 105 56.15 40.10 -29.25
C ASN A 105 55.45 39.02 -30.08
N LEU A 106 56.08 38.60 -31.17
CA LEU A 106 55.66 37.41 -31.93
C LEU A 106 56.69 36.31 -31.79
N ILE A 107 56.46 35.36 -30.90
CA ILE A 107 57.37 34.28 -30.57
C ILE A 107 56.89 32.96 -31.18
N ASN A 108 57.61 32.41 -32.15
CA ASN A 108 57.24 31.18 -32.79
C ASN A 108 58.30 30.11 -32.72
N ILE A 109 58.05 29.04 -32.00
CA ILE A 109 58.98 27.90 -31.86
C ILE A 109 58.40 26.62 -32.47
N SER A 110 57.33 26.65 -33.28
CA SER A 110 56.71 25.51 -33.93
C SER A 110 57.67 24.72 -34.82
N GLY A 111 58.78 25.30 -35.20
CA GLY A 111 59.87 24.64 -35.94
C GLY A 111 60.77 23.79 -35.03
N VAL A 112 60.56 23.80 -33.74
CA VAL A 112 61.23 22.95 -32.76
C VAL A 112 60.46 21.66 -32.66
N VAL A 113 61.02 20.55 -33.08
CA VAL A 113 60.37 19.23 -33.07
C VAL A 113 61.25 18.17 -32.39
N SER A 114 60.70 17.31 -31.56
CA SER A 114 61.41 16.29 -30.79
C SER A 114 62.30 15.40 -31.68
N THR A 115 61.86 15.08 -32.88
CA THR A 115 62.63 14.28 -33.85
C THR A 115 63.88 15.03 -34.40
N GLY A 116 63.92 16.34 -34.24
CA GLY A 116 65.00 17.18 -34.68
C GLY A 116 65.95 17.61 -33.54
N PHE A 117 65.40 17.90 -32.41
CA PHE A 117 66.07 18.31 -31.19
C PHE A 117 66.15 17.15 -30.18
N THR A 118 66.85 16.07 -30.57
CA THR A 118 66.85 14.77 -29.89
C THR A 118 67.34 14.77 -28.45
N SER A 119 67.94 15.85 -27.98
CA SER A 119 68.41 16.02 -26.61
C SER A 119 67.64 17.06 -25.81
N LEU A 120 66.56 17.66 -26.44
CA LEU A 120 65.75 18.68 -25.77
C LEU A 120 64.95 18.10 -24.64
N THR A 121 65.00 18.73 -23.48
CA THR A 121 64.31 18.30 -22.26
C THR A 121 63.50 19.42 -21.64
N SER A 122 63.62 20.66 -22.12
CA SER A 122 62.83 21.79 -21.60
C SER A 122 62.75 22.94 -22.63
N VAL A 123 61.60 23.50 -22.76
CA VAL A 123 61.31 24.75 -23.48
C VAL A 123 60.63 25.68 -22.52
N ARG A 124 61.06 26.92 -22.46
CA ARG A 124 60.38 28.00 -21.73
C ARG A 124 60.35 29.26 -22.57
N VAL A 125 59.15 29.76 -22.72
CA VAL A 125 58.90 31.07 -23.36
C VAL A 125 58.22 31.97 -22.33
N ASP A 126 58.58 33.25 -22.34
CA ASP A 126 58.09 34.28 -21.45
C ASP A 126 57.87 35.52 -22.39
N GLY A 127 56.63 35.88 -22.66
CA GLY A 127 56.25 37.01 -23.53
C GLY A 127 56.72 38.36 -22.93
N GLY A 128 56.36 38.55 -21.64
CA GLY A 128 56.76 39.74 -20.90
C GLY A 128 55.58 40.67 -20.61
N ALA A 129 55.64 41.86 -21.16
CA ALA A 129 54.53 42.82 -21.05
C ALA A 129 54.13 43.32 -22.43
N GLY A 130 52.83 43.48 -22.66
CA GLY A 130 52.27 43.88 -23.95
C GLY A 130 51.54 42.67 -24.62
N ASP A 131 50.78 42.94 -25.63
CA ASP A 131 49.96 41.94 -26.30
C ASP A 131 50.81 40.98 -27.14
N ASP A 132 51.16 39.84 -26.60
CA ASP A 132 52.10 38.90 -27.23
C ASP A 132 51.42 37.81 -28.05
N THR A 133 52.10 37.24 -29.00
CA THR A 133 51.66 36.03 -29.73
C THR A 133 52.74 34.95 -29.59
N ILE A 134 52.44 33.89 -28.90
CA ILE A 134 53.37 32.81 -28.60
C ILE A 134 52.88 31.50 -29.23
N THR A 135 53.76 30.88 -30.03
CA THR A 135 53.49 29.53 -30.57
C THR A 135 54.58 28.58 -30.08
N GLY A 136 54.17 27.56 -29.39
CA GLY A 136 55.00 26.49 -28.78
C GLY A 136 55.63 25.56 -29.79
N SER A 137 56.22 24.50 -29.30
CA SER A 137 56.93 23.51 -30.07
C SER A 137 56.07 22.28 -30.46
N LEU A 138 56.56 21.44 -31.36
CA LEU A 138 55.93 20.20 -31.74
C LEU A 138 56.53 19.01 -30.99
N ASN A 139 55.64 18.27 -30.28
CA ASN A 139 55.99 17.04 -29.55
C ASN A 139 57.08 17.25 -28.44
N VAL A 140 57.09 18.40 -27.79
CA VAL A 140 57.94 18.69 -26.62
C VAL A 140 57.09 19.42 -25.60
N ASP A 141 57.28 19.12 -24.34
CA ASP A 141 56.55 19.76 -23.25
C ASP A 141 57.08 21.18 -23.02
N ASP A 142 56.24 22.17 -23.24
CA ASP A 142 56.62 23.57 -23.16
C ASP A 142 56.13 24.21 -21.85
N THR A 143 56.84 25.27 -21.46
CA THR A 143 56.34 26.21 -20.45
C THR A 143 56.23 27.58 -21.14
N LEU A 144 55.04 28.03 -21.37
CA LEU A 144 54.72 29.24 -22.08
C LEU A 144 54.04 30.22 -21.11
N LEU A 145 54.52 31.44 -21.06
CA LEU A 145 54.03 32.53 -20.21
C LEU A 145 53.76 33.73 -21.10
N GLY A 146 52.52 34.24 -21.06
CA GLY A 146 52.13 35.49 -21.73
C GLY A 146 52.73 36.67 -20.97
N GLY A 147 52.18 37.01 -19.87
CA GLY A 147 52.68 38.06 -18.97
C GLY A 147 51.64 39.11 -18.66
N ASP A 148 52.01 40.40 -18.84
CA ASP A 148 51.04 41.49 -18.73
C ASP A 148 50.54 41.86 -20.16
N GLY A 149 49.23 41.79 -20.42
CA GLY A 149 48.68 42.17 -21.74
C GLY A 149 47.72 41.10 -22.30
N ASN A 150 47.09 41.39 -23.45
CA ASN A 150 46.16 40.42 -24.03
C ASN A 150 46.91 39.51 -25.01
N ASP A 151 47.23 38.32 -24.52
CA ASP A 151 48.15 37.42 -25.22
C ASP A 151 47.43 36.37 -26.06
N ILE A 152 48.09 35.85 -27.08
CA ILE A 152 47.63 34.70 -27.86
C ILE A 152 48.69 33.62 -27.76
N ILE A 153 48.30 32.51 -27.07
CA ILE A 153 49.26 31.44 -26.76
C ILE A 153 48.72 30.11 -27.32
N THR A 154 49.56 29.45 -28.09
CA THR A 154 49.26 28.11 -28.66
C THR A 154 50.37 27.15 -28.28
N GLY A 155 50.04 26.10 -27.53
CA GLY A 155 50.94 25.03 -27.04
C GLY A 155 51.35 24.07 -28.16
N LEU A 156 50.44 23.64 -29.02
CA LEU A 156 50.57 22.62 -30.08
C LEU A 156 50.56 21.18 -29.48
N ASP A 157 51.63 20.40 -29.78
CA ASP A 157 51.75 19.01 -29.32
C ASP A 157 52.68 18.95 -28.08
N GLY A 158 52.40 18.10 -27.13
CA GLY A 158 53.17 17.91 -25.89
C GLY A 158 52.40 18.33 -24.67
N ALA A 159 52.83 17.85 -23.50
CA ALA A 159 52.16 18.22 -22.25
C ALA A 159 52.68 19.60 -21.78
N ASN A 160 51.97 20.64 -22.13
CA ASN A 160 52.40 22.01 -21.94
C ASN A 160 51.94 22.57 -20.59
N ARG A 161 52.71 23.50 -20.08
CA ARG A 161 52.26 24.41 -19.03
C ARG A 161 52.16 25.83 -19.63
N ILE A 162 50.94 26.33 -19.71
CA ILE A 162 50.66 27.65 -20.24
C ILE A 162 50.12 28.57 -19.12
N GLU A 163 50.55 29.80 -19.08
CA GLU A 163 50.07 30.84 -18.16
C GLU A 163 49.88 32.13 -18.99
N GLY A 164 48.61 32.59 -19.12
CA GLY A 164 48.27 33.84 -19.81
C GLY A 164 48.84 35.01 -19.02
N GLY A 165 48.31 35.36 -17.89
CA GLY A 165 48.84 36.38 -16.98
C GLY A 165 47.84 37.46 -16.59
N ASP A 166 48.22 38.73 -16.74
CA ASP A 166 47.31 39.86 -16.54
C ASP A 166 46.74 40.28 -17.92
N GLY A 167 45.45 40.22 -18.16
CA GLY A 167 44.77 40.68 -19.40
C GLY A 167 43.89 39.60 -20.03
N ASN A 168 43.19 39.98 -21.09
CA ASN A 168 42.28 39.04 -21.73
C ASN A 168 43.01 38.18 -22.78
N ASP A 169 43.28 36.95 -22.40
CA ASP A 169 44.16 36.06 -23.12
C ASP A 169 43.42 35.08 -24.02
N ILE A 170 44.03 34.61 -25.06
CA ILE A 170 43.57 33.50 -25.90
C ILE A 170 44.58 32.36 -25.78
N ILE A 171 44.16 31.27 -25.12
CA ILE A 171 45.04 30.13 -24.85
C ILE A 171 44.51 28.90 -25.57
N ASN A 172 45.40 28.22 -26.32
CA ASN A 172 45.13 26.93 -26.91
C ASN A 172 46.23 25.94 -26.46
N GLY A 173 45.81 24.92 -25.66
CA GLY A 173 46.74 23.88 -25.17
C GLY A 173 47.29 23.03 -26.30
N GLY A 174 46.39 22.34 -26.99
CA GLY A 174 46.74 21.60 -28.21
C GLY A 174 46.46 20.09 -28.08
N LEU A 175 47.53 19.30 -28.16
CA LEU A 175 47.44 17.86 -28.03
C LEU A 175 48.22 17.37 -26.81
N ALA A 176 47.75 16.30 -26.16
CA ALA A 176 48.26 15.74 -24.91
C ALA A 176 47.86 16.56 -23.66
N ASN A 177 48.10 16.04 -22.48
CA ASN A 177 47.61 16.54 -21.19
C ASN A 177 48.31 17.86 -20.79
N ASP A 178 47.62 18.96 -20.95
CA ASP A 178 48.12 20.31 -20.72
C ASP A 178 47.73 20.84 -19.31
N THR A 179 48.47 21.84 -18.86
CA THR A 179 48.15 22.58 -17.62
C THR A 179 48.12 24.08 -17.96
N LEU A 180 46.92 24.64 -17.93
CA LEU A 180 46.61 25.98 -18.44
C LEU A 180 46.17 26.88 -17.27
N PHE A 181 46.62 28.09 -17.30
CA PHE A 181 46.26 29.15 -16.37
C PHE A 181 45.93 30.39 -17.21
N GLY A 182 44.70 30.92 -17.08
CA GLY A 182 44.30 32.21 -17.67
C GLY A 182 45.00 33.33 -16.92
N GLY A 183 44.48 33.73 -15.78
CA GLY A 183 45.07 34.71 -14.89
C GLY A 183 44.06 35.76 -14.42
N ASP A 184 44.38 37.05 -14.59
CA ASP A 184 43.49 38.15 -14.34
C ASP A 184 42.94 38.66 -15.70
N GLY A 185 41.62 38.61 -15.94
CA GLY A 185 40.99 39.12 -17.18
C GLY A 185 40.06 38.14 -17.83
N ASP A 186 39.30 38.58 -18.83
CA ASP A 186 38.34 37.75 -19.53
C ASP A 186 39.08 36.87 -20.57
N ASP A 187 39.31 35.61 -20.24
CA ASP A 187 40.15 34.71 -21.01
C ASP A 187 39.33 33.75 -21.94
N ASP A 188 39.91 33.40 -23.10
CA ASP A 188 39.36 32.40 -24.03
C ASP A 188 40.33 31.21 -24.10
N ILE A 189 39.97 30.14 -23.41
CA ILE A 189 40.84 28.97 -23.19
C ILE A 189 40.24 27.75 -23.89
N ASN A 190 40.99 27.16 -24.81
CA ASN A 190 40.73 25.90 -25.43
C ASN A 190 41.84 24.91 -25.03
N ALA A 191 41.48 23.91 -24.22
CA ALA A 191 42.48 22.97 -23.72
C ALA A 191 42.93 21.99 -24.81
N GLY A 192 41.99 21.43 -25.57
CA GLY A 192 42.33 20.71 -26.81
C GLY A 192 42.10 19.22 -26.71
N SER A 193 43.11 18.42 -26.75
CA SER A 193 42.98 16.94 -26.67
C SER A 193 43.95 16.41 -25.64
N GLY A 194 43.46 15.65 -24.73
CA GLY A 194 44.24 15.11 -23.61
C GLY A 194 43.40 15.19 -22.34
N ASP A 195 43.87 14.68 -21.23
CA ASP A 195 43.28 14.94 -19.93
C ASP A 195 43.93 16.23 -19.40
N ASP A 196 43.24 17.35 -19.53
CA ASP A 196 43.79 18.67 -19.32
C ASP A 196 43.44 19.24 -17.94
N SER A 197 44.20 20.20 -17.47
CA SER A 197 43.95 20.93 -16.22
C SER A 197 43.96 22.42 -16.45
N VAL A 198 42.81 23.07 -16.29
CA VAL A 198 42.59 24.49 -16.52
C VAL A 198 42.26 25.17 -15.20
N LEU A 199 42.89 26.31 -14.95
CA LEU A 199 42.54 27.29 -13.95
C LEU A 199 42.45 28.64 -14.65
N ALA A 200 41.23 29.13 -14.90
CA ALA A 200 41.07 30.36 -15.65
C ALA A 200 41.39 31.57 -14.81
N GLY A 201 40.71 31.84 -13.70
CA GLY A 201 41.16 32.82 -12.73
C GLY A 201 40.15 33.89 -12.36
N ASP A 202 40.53 35.16 -12.44
CA ASP A 202 39.64 36.30 -12.18
C ASP A 202 39.15 36.85 -13.50
N GLY A 203 37.83 36.80 -13.82
CA GLY A 203 37.37 37.38 -15.12
C GLY A 203 36.06 36.72 -15.58
N GLN A 204 35.58 37.09 -16.78
CA GLN A 204 34.48 36.35 -17.43
C GLN A 204 35.08 35.45 -18.51
N ASP A 205 35.36 34.22 -18.08
CA ASP A 205 36.16 33.33 -18.88
C ASP A 205 35.33 32.48 -19.84
N THR A 206 35.88 32.09 -20.94
CA THR A 206 35.30 31.10 -21.85
C THR A 206 36.24 29.92 -21.99
N ILE A 207 35.83 28.78 -21.51
CA ILE A 207 36.66 27.58 -21.39
C ILE A 207 36.04 26.43 -22.19
N ASP A 208 36.84 25.81 -23.05
CA ASP A 208 36.51 24.59 -23.78
C ASP A 208 37.57 23.52 -23.44
N GLY A 209 37.20 22.51 -22.64
CA GLY A 209 38.02 21.32 -22.29
C GLY A 209 38.32 20.51 -23.54
N SER A 210 37.31 20.33 -24.38
CA SER A 210 37.36 19.72 -25.70
C SER A 210 37.37 18.18 -25.66
N ILE A 211 38.50 17.47 -25.78
CA ILE A 211 38.55 16.00 -25.85
C ILE A 211 39.45 15.48 -24.74
N GLY A 212 38.90 14.71 -23.83
CA GLY A 212 39.65 14.08 -22.74
C GLY A 212 38.85 14.13 -21.44
N SER A 213 39.46 13.68 -20.38
CA SER A 213 38.88 13.83 -19.04
C SER A 213 39.51 15.03 -18.36
N ASP A 214 38.84 16.15 -18.47
CA ASP A 214 39.40 17.45 -18.14
C ASP A 214 39.07 17.88 -16.71
N THR A 215 39.93 18.72 -16.16
CA THR A 215 39.69 19.35 -14.84
C THR A 215 39.76 20.85 -15.01
N VAL A 216 38.63 21.50 -14.85
CA VAL A 216 38.47 22.96 -15.03
C VAL A 216 38.06 23.60 -13.72
N ASP A 217 38.72 24.67 -13.34
CA ASP A 217 38.35 25.63 -12.27
C ASP A 217 38.29 27.00 -12.95
N ALA A 218 37.07 27.51 -13.18
CA ALA A 218 36.88 28.78 -13.90
C ALA A 218 37.30 29.95 -12.98
N GLY A 219 36.81 30.02 -11.76
CA GLY A 219 37.32 30.97 -10.78
C GLY A 219 36.34 32.04 -10.33
N ASP A 220 36.75 33.30 -10.32
CA ASP A 220 35.88 34.43 -9.94
C ASP A 220 35.38 35.12 -11.21
N GLY A 221 34.10 35.08 -11.49
CA GLY A 221 33.51 35.76 -12.68
C GLY A 221 32.22 35.13 -13.13
N ASN A 222 31.69 35.62 -14.25
CA ASN A 222 30.54 34.93 -14.87
C ASN A 222 31.04 34.14 -16.08
N ASP A 223 31.30 32.88 -15.82
CA ASP A 223 32.09 32.06 -16.71
C ASP A 223 31.25 31.18 -17.64
N ARG A 224 31.85 30.78 -18.72
CA ARG A 224 31.29 29.81 -19.64
C ARG A 224 32.25 28.63 -19.82
N VAL A 225 31.86 27.49 -19.28
CA VAL A 225 32.63 26.26 -19.31
C VAL A 225 31.92 25.18 -20.13
N ILE A 226 32.67 24.54 -21.02
CA ILE A 226 32.24 23.39 -21.79
C ILE A 226 33.26 22.27 -21.57
N GLY A 227 32.81 21.09 -21.12
CA GLY A 227 33.71 19.93 -20.93
C GLY A 227 34.22 19.42 -22.27
N ASP A 228 33.32 19.03 -23.12
CA ASP A 228 33.64 18.38 -24.40
C ASP A 228 33.38 19.24 -25.64
N THR A 229 33.89 18.85 -26.79
CA THR A 229 33.56 19.46 -28.07
C THR A 229 32.15 19.14 -28.52
N PRO A 230 31.26 20.13 -28.72
CA PRO A 230 29.88 19.87 -29.15
C PRO A 230 29.76 19.02 -30.42
N GLY A 231 28.98 17.93 -30.32
CA GLY A 231 28.70 17.01 -31.44
C GLY A 231 29.79 15.98 -31.74
N PHE A 232 30.76 15.82 -30.88
CA PHE A 232 31.77 14.77 -30.95
C PHE A 232 31.31 13.57 -30.09
N LEU A 233 31.32 12.36 -30.63
CA LEU A 233 30.95 11.13 -29.87
C LEU A 233 32.22 10.54 -29.27
N GLY A 234 32.51 10.85 -28.01
CA GLY A 234 33.66 10.28 -27.31
C GLY A 234 34.40 11.28 -26.44
N GLY A 235 33.63 12.05 -25.69
CA GLY A 235 34.16 12.90 -24.62
C GLY A 235 34.63 12.09 -23.41
N GLY A 236 35.25 12.79 -22.52
CA GLY A 236 35.76 12.21 -21.28
C GLY A 236 34.82 12.36 -20.13
N ASN A 237 35.31 11.97 -18.94
CA ASN A 237 34.61 12.27 -17.68
C ASN A 237 35.30 13.49 -17.08
N ASP A 238 34.63 14.61 -17.13
CA ASP A 238 35.19 15.92 -16.78
C ASP A 238 34.91 16.30 -15.32
N SER A 239 35.72 17.22 -14.82
CA SER A 239 35.51 17.84 -13.51
C SER A 239 35.51 19.34 -13.67
N LEU A 240 34.34 19.94 -13.69
CA LEU A 240 34.13 21.36 -14.04
C LEU A 240 33.64 22.11 -12.80
N LEU A 241 34.31 23.17 -12.45
CA LEU A 241 33.95 24.09 -11.36
C LEU A 241 33.74 25.49 -11.94
N GLY A 242 32.58 26.11 -11.65
CA GLY A 242 32.32 27.52 -12.01
C GLY A 242 33.09 28.47 -11.15
N GLY A 243 32.76 28.52 -9.88
CA GLY A 243 33.45 29.37 -8.91
C GLY A 243 32.52 30.38 -8.25
N GLU A 244 32.93 31.65 -8.24
CA GLU A 244 32.07 32.74 -7.76
C GLU A 244 31.52 33.54 -8.99
N GLY A 245 30.23 33.67 -9.11
CA GLY A 245 29.58 34.39 -10.21
C GLY A 245 28.46 33.64 -10.85
N ASP A 246 27.75 34.24 -11.79
CA ASP A 246 26.65 33.57 -12.49
C ASP A 246 27.22 32.81 -13.71
N ASP A 247 27.44 31.54 -13.59
CA ASP A 247 28.17 30.70 -14.54
C ASP A 247 27.27 29.92 -15.51
N THR A 248 27.82 29.51 -16.64
CA THR A 248 27.18 28.58 -17.56
C THR A 248 28.10 27.40 -17.85
N ILE A 249 27.74 26.22 -17.41
CA ILE A 249 28.59 25.03 -17.44
C ILE A 249 27.88 23.88 -18.13
N MET A 250 28.53 23.18 -19.04
CA MET A 250 28.05 22.05 -19.78
C MET A 250 29.10 20.92 -19.80
N GLY A 251 28.75 19.74 -19.25
CA GLY A 251 29.58 18.52 -19.30
C GLY A 251 29.64 17.94 -20.70
N LEU A 252 28.49 17.76 -21.34
CA LEU A 252 28.22 17.20 -22.66
C LEU A 252 28.24 15.68 -22.69
N THR A 253 29.37 15.00 -22.83
CA THR A 253 29.39 13.53 -22.94
C THR A 253 30.40 12.89 -22.00
N GLY A 254 29.98 12.01 -21.16
CA GLY A 254 30.80 11.35 -20.18
C GLY A 254 30.08 11.25 -18.85
N ASP A 255 30.64 10.59 -17.86
CA ASP A 255 30.14 10.66 -16.50
C ASP A 255 30.84 11.85 -15.81
N ASP A 256 30.22 13.03 -15.80
CA ASP A 256 30.85 14.27 -15.43
C ASP A 256 30.59 14.69 -13.97
N PHE A 257 31.50 15.44 -13.42
CA PHE A 257 31.34 16.18 -12.17
C PHE A 257 31.27 17.67 -12.47
N VAL A 258 30.14 18.31 -12.22
CA VAL A 258 29.91 19.73 -12.53
C VAL A 258 29.41 20.43 -11.26
N ASP A 259 30.04 21.52 -10.87
CA ASP A 259 29.72 22.30 -9.66
C ASP A 259 29.73 23.82 -10.00
N GLY A 260 28.52 24.44 -9.92
CA GLY A 260 28.40 25.90 -10.13
C GLY A 260 29.08 26.69 -9.03
N MET A 261 29.03 26.21 -7.80
CA MET A 261 29.58 26.75 -6.55
C MET A 261 28.82 28.00 -6.05
N GLY A 262 29.04 29.20 -6.53
CA GLY A 262 28.38 30.38 -5.94
C GLY A 262 28.00 31.42 -6.95
N GLY A 263 26.71 31.71 -7.06
CA GLY A 263 26.09 32.56 -8.04
C GLY A 263 24.75 32.02 -8.46
N ASN A 264 24.17 32.53 -9.53
CA ASN A 264 22.96 31.94 -10.11
C ASN A 264 23.36 31.26 -11.42
N ASP A 265 23.62 29.98 -11.32
CA ASP A 265 24.30 29.22 -12.34
C ASP A 265 23.36 28.50 -13.30
N VAL A 266 23.83 28.25 -14.51
CA VAL A 266 23.18 27.37 -15.48
C VAL A 266 24.11 26.18 -15.72
N VAL A 267 23.75 25.01 -15.20
CA VAL A 267 24.59 23.82 -15.18
C VAL A 267 23.90 22.65 -15.85
N SER A 268 24.59 21.96 -16.75
CA SER A 268 24.10 20.77 -17.44
C SER A 268 25.15 19.66 -17.43
N GLY A 269 24.74 18.42 -17.06
CA GLY A 269 25.53 17.20 -17.23
C GLY A 269 25.52 16.72 -18.69
N ASP A 270 24.36 16.76 -19.34
CA ASP A 270 24.03 16.30 -20.70
C ASP A 270 24.01 14.74 -20.84
N ASP A 271 24.90 14.10 -21.63
CA ASP A 271 24.89 12.64 -21.86
C ASP A 271 25.84 11.91 -20.88
N GLY A 272 25.37 11.19 -19.90
CA GLY A 272 26.23 10.45 -18.94
C GLY A 272 25.51 10.13 -17.67
N ASN A 273 26.21 9.58 -16.66
CA ASN A 273 25.68 9.51 -15.30
C ASN A 273 26.41 10.55 -14.47
N ASP A 274 25.84 11.73 -14.42
CA ASP A 274 26.52 12.93 -13.99
C ASP A 274 26.33 13.24 -12.51
N THR A 275 27.23 14.00 -11.96
CA THR A 275 27.12 14.62 -10.64
C THR A 275 27.09 16.13 -10.81
N VAL A 276 25.92 16.73 -10.60
CA VAL A 276 25.64 18.14 -10.87
C VAL A 276 25.31 18.85 -9.56
N PHE A 277 26.04 19.90 -9.25
CA PHE A 277 25.81 20.76 -8.08
C PHE A 277 25.56 22.21 -8.52
N GLY A 278 24.52 22.84 -7.96
CA GLY A 278 24.28 24.27 -8.13
C GLY A 278 25.18 25.08 -7.20
N GLY A 279 24.97 24.88 -5.91
CA GLY A 279 25.80 25.54 -4.88
C GLY A 279 25.03 26.58 -4.08
N GLY A 280 25.35 27.83 -4.25
CA GLY A 280 24.64 28.88 -3.53
C GLY A 280 24.16 29.97 -4.46
N GLY A 281 22.87 30.16 -4.55
CA GLY A 281 22.20 31.07 -5.47
C GLY A 281 20.96 30.42 -6.05
N ASN A 282 20.36 31.03 -7.04
CA ASN A 282 19.16 30.42 -7.68
C ASN A 282 19.60 29.81 -9.01
N ASP A 283 19.78 28.54 -9.03
CA ASP A 283 20.43 27.81 -10.09
C ASP A 283 19.43 27.15 -11.06
N SER A 284 19.87 26.91 -12.28
CA SER A 284 19.16 26.16 -13.30
C SER A 284 19.99 24.92 -13.65
N LEU A 285 19.56 23.75 -13.16
CA LEU A 285 20.32 22.53 -13.25
C LEU A 285 19.62 21.51 -14.16
N SER A 286 20.41 20.77 -14.95
CA SER A 286 19.94 19.67 -15.76
C SER A 286 20.91 18.48 -15.65
N GLY A 287 20.42 17.28 -15.32
CA GLY A 287 21.19 16.04 -15.44
C GLY A 287 21.40 15.68 -16.89
N GLY A 288 20.31 15.43 -17.61
CA GLY A 288 20.33 15.14 -19.04
C GLY A 288 19.91 13.72 -19.37
N ALA A 289 20.82 12.91 -19.90
CA ALA A 289 20.52 11.52 -20.22
C ALA A 289 21.47 10.58 -19.45
N GLY A 290 20.94 9.80 -18.58
CA GLY A 290 21.69 8.89 -17.71
C GLY A 290 21.05 8.76 -16.34
N ASN A 291 21.77 8.24 -15.35
CA ASN A 291 21.29 8.23 -13.99
C ASN A 291 22.10 9.24 -13.18
N ASP A 292 21.52 10.39 -12.98
CA ASP A 292 22.23 11.56 -12.51
C ASP A 292 22.06 11.79 -10.99
N ASN A 293 23.04 12.45 -10.39
CA ASN A 293 22.99 12.87 -9.00
C ASN A 293 23.08 14.40 -8.94
N ILE A 294 21.95 15.03 -8.68
CA ILE A 294 21.80 16.49 -8.77
C ILE A 294 21.55 17.08 -7.40
N ARG A 295 22.19 18.21 -7.08
CA ARG A 295 21.96 18.97 -5.85
C ARG A 295 21.90 20.47 -6.11
N GLY A 296 20.77 21.10 -5.75
CA GLY A 296 20.63 22.55 -5.77
C GLY A 296 21.44 23.23 -4.67
N HIS A 297 21.38 22.72 -3.46
CA HIS A 297 21.92 23.22 -2.20
C HIS A 297 21.14 24.41 -1.63
N SER A 298 21.41 25.64 -1.99
CA SER A 298 20.76 26.79 -1.34
C SER A 298 20.39 27.89 -2.34
N GLY A 299 19.16 28.31 -2.28
CA GLY A 299 18.55 29.25 -3.23
C GLY A 299 17.28 28.64 -3.82
N ASN A 300 16.60 29.39 -4.66
CA ASN A 300 15.40 28.88 -5.34
C ASN A 300 15.81 28.31 -6.69
N ASP A 301 15.95 27.00 -6.72
CA ASP A 301 16.55 26.30 -7.84
C ASP A 301 15.49 25.77 -8.82
N THR A 302 15.88 25.63 -10.08
CA THR A 302 15.10 24.96 -11.10
C THR A 302 15.88 23.76 -11.61
N ILE A 303 15.39 22.55 -11.34
CA ILE A 303 16.12 21.31 -11.58
C ILE A 303 15.32 20.40 -12.51
N THR A 304 16.01 19.81 -13.48
CA THR A 304 15.47 18.75 -14.33
C THR A 304 16.44 17.56 -14.29
N GLY A 305 15.97 16.39 -13.90
CA GLY A 305 16.74 15.14 -13.95
C GLY A 305 17.04 14.75 -15.38
N GLY A 306 16.00 14.45 -16.13
CA GLY A 306 16.10 14.19 -17.56
C GLY A 306 15.65 12.80 -17.96
N ALA A 307 16.50 11.97 -18.49
CA ALA A 307 16.15 10.63 -18.91
C ALA A 307 17.01 9.60 -18.16
N GLY A 308 16.41 8.79 -17.35
CA GLY A 308 17.09 7.80 -16.52
C GLY A 308 16.58 7.83 -15.09
N ASN A 309 17.22 7.11 -14.18
CA ASN A 309 16.81 7.08 -12.79
C ASN A 309 17.67 8.05 -11.99
N ASP A 310 17.12 9.20 -11.69
CA ASP A 310 17.85 10.32 -11.14
C ASP A 310 17.70 10.43 -9.61
N LEU A 311 18.73 10.95 -8.98
CA LEU A 311 18.74 11.29 -7.57
C LEU A 311 18.88 12.80 -7.42
N ILE A 312 17.79 13.46 -7.00
CA ILE A 312 17.71 14.91 -6.91
C ILE A 312 17.48 15.35 -5.46
N ASP A 313 18.33 16.25 -4.97
CA ASP A 313 18.21 16.92 -3.66
C ASP A 313 18.25 18.44 -3.93
N SER A 314 17.10 19.10 -3.94
CA SER A 314 17.05 20.53 -4.28
C SER A 314 17.62 21.40 -3.15
N GLY A 315 17.31 21.05 -1.89
CA GLY A 315 18.03 21.64 -0.78
C GLY A 315 17.26 22.63 0.07
N ALA A 316 17.56 23.89 -0.05
CA ALA A 316 16.91 24.95 0.73
C ALA A 316 16.56 26.15 -0.12
N GLY A 317 15.30 26.49 -0.19
CA GLY A 317 14.71 27.54 -1.02
C GLY A 317 13.37 27.05 -1.52
N ASP A 318 12.67 27.89 -2.28
CA ASP A 318 11.44 27.49 -2.93
C ASP A 318 11.80 26.96 -4.33
N ASP A 319 11.91 25.64 -4.45
CA ASP A 319 12.50 24.95 -5.59
C ASP A 319 11.46 24.43 -6.59
N VAL A 320 11.87 24.31 -7.85
CA VAL A 320 11.07 23.65 -8.90
C VAL A 320 11.85 22.47 -9.46
N VAL A 321 11.37 21.26 -9.24
CA VAL A 321 12.03 20.03 -9.66
C VAL A 321 11.14 19.23 -10.58
N THR A 322 11.73 18.71 -11.65
CA THR A 322 11.11 17.75 -12.56
C THR A 322 12.06 16.57 -12.74
N GLY A 323 11.60 15.34 -12.46
CA GLY A 323 12.40 14.13 -12.66
C GLY A 323 12.68 13.89 -14.13
N ASP A 324 11.63 13.59 -14.89
CA ASP A 324 11.72 13.35 -16.34
C ASP A 324 11.50 14.64 -17.16
N ASP A 325 12.21 14.78 -18.27
CA ASP A 325 11.90 15.81 -19.26
C ASP A 325 10.55 15.53 -19.95
N GLN A 326 9.71 16.53 -20.05
CA GLN A 326 8.38 16.49 -20.68
C GLN A 326 8.36 15.91 -22.10
N PHE A 327 9.50 15.92 -22.79
CA PHE A 327 9.68 15.41 -24.15
C PHE A 327 10.45 14.08 -24.23
N SER A 328 10.96 13.58 -23.11
CA SER A 328 11.64 12.29 -23.04
C SER A 328 10.64 11.15 -23.31
N THR A 329 11.07 10.17 -24.10
CA THR A 329 10.35 8.92 -24.29
C THR A 329 10.86 7.80 -23.37
N VAL A 330 11.87 8.10 -22.58
CA VAL A 330 12.50 7.19 -21.62
C VAL A 330 11.97 7.59 -20.25
N ALA A 331 11.27 6.67 -19.61
CA ALA A 331 10.77 6.83 -18.24
C ALA A 331 11.90 6.55 -17.24
N GLY A 332 12.03 7.39 -16.25
CA GLY A 332 12.92 7.18 -15.10
C GLY A 332 12.20 6.56 -13.91
N ALA A 333 12.94 6.17 -12.91
CA ALA A 333 12.42 5.93 -11.57
C ALA A 333 13.25 6.81 -10.63
N ASP A 334 12.75 8.01 -10.41
CA ASP A 334 13.51 9.09 -9.84
C ASP A 334 13.34 9.16 -8.30
N THR A 335 14.34 9.71 -7.66
CA THR A 335 14.26 10.02 -6.24
C THR A 335 14.48 11.50 -6.04
N ILE A 336 13.45 12.21 -5.61
CA ILE A 336 13.41 13.65 -5.46
C ILE A 336 13.23 14.02 -4.00
N GLN A 337 14.06 14.92 -3.50
CA GLN A 337 13.96 15.53 -2.18
C GLN A 337 13.95 17.06 -2.34
N GLY A 338 12.85 17.71 -1.94
CA GLY A 338 12.70 19.17 -1.97
C GLY A 338 13.54 19.83 -0.88
N GLY A 339 13.32 19.47 0.38
CA GLY A 339 14.16 19.95 1.46
C GLY A 339 13.49 21.00 2.35
N LEU A 340 13.94 22.23 2.33
CA LEU A 340 13.35 23.33 3.09
C LEU A 340 12.87 24.41 2.13
N GLY A 341 11.63 24.85 2.24
CA GLY A 341 11.02 25.86 1.40
C GLY A 341 9.68 25.38 0.86
N ASP A 342 9.02 26.22 0.10
CA ASP A 342 7.76 25.87 -0.55
C ASP A 342 8.07 25.34 -1.97
N ASP A 343 8.19 24.01 -2.09
CA ASP A 343 8.73 23.32 -3.27
C ASP A 343 7.65 22.86 -4.26
N SER A 344 8.01 22.81 -5.56
CA SER A 344 7.17 22.24 -6.61
C SER A 344 7.91 21.08 -7.29
N LEU A 345 7.49 19.86 -7.00
CA LEU A 345 8.19 18.63 -7.36
C LEU A 345 7.31 17.76 -8.27
N SER A 346 7.84 17.31 -9.39
CA SER A 346 7.18 16.39 -10.32
C SER A 346 8.10 15.20 -10.62
N GLY A 347 7.60 13.96 -10.45
CA GLY A 347 8.32 12.73 -10.80
C GLY A 347 8.40 12.54 -12.31
N GLY A 348 7.25 12.57 -12.96
CA GLY A 348 7.17 12.43 -14.41
C GLY A 348 6.65 11.06 -14.83
N ARG A 349 7.44 10.27 -15.51
CA ARG A 349 7.09 8.93 -15.91
C ARG A 349 7.99 7.93 -15.21
N GLY A 350 7.39 6.89 -14.64
CA GLY A 350 8.14 5.86 -13.96
C GLY A 350 7.61 5.66 -12.57
N ASN A 351 8.31 4.91 -11.76
CA ASN A 351 7.91 4.69 -10.38
C ASN A 351 8.80 5.54 -9.49
N ASP A 352 8.33 6.73 -9.14
CA ASP A 352 9.12 7.76 -8.53
C ASP A 352 9.02 7.77 -6.99
N THR A 353 10.00 8.38 -6.36
CA THR A 353 9.99 8.57 -4.91
C THR A 353 10.24 10.04 -4.60
N ILE A 354 9.23 10.74 -4.07
CA ILE A 354 9.24 12.18 -3.88
C ILE A 354 9.02 12.53 -2.40
N PHE A 355 9.89 13.35 -1.85
CA PHE A 355 9.78 13.91 -0.50
C PHE A 355 9.75 15.44 -0.59
N GLY A 356 8.67 16.07 -0.10
CA GLY A 356 8.56 17.53 -0.03
C GLY A 356 9.58 18.11 0.93
N GLY A 357 9.42 17.77 2.19
CA GLY A 357 10.35 18.21 3.24
C GLY A 357 9.72 19.14 4.24
N GLY A 358 10.01 20.39 4.20
CA GLY A 358 9.40 21.35 5.11
C GLY A 358 9.04 22.66 4.46
N GLY A 359 7.77 22.94 4.35
CA GLY A 359 7.21 24.10 3.65
C GLY A 359 5.79 23.83 3.21
N LEU A 360 5.32 24.52 2.19
CA LEU A 360 4.03 24.29 1.55
C LEU A 360 4.30 23.68 0.17
N ASP A 361 4.45 22.37 0.13
CA ASP A 361 4.96 21.69 -1.03
C ASP A 361 3.84 21.27 -2.00
N THR A 362 4.20 21.21 -3.29
CA THR A 362 3.36 20.63 -4.33
C THR A 362 4.09 19.46 -4.95
N LEU A 363 3.55 18.25 -4.78
CA LEU A 363 4.12 17.00 -5.27
C LEU A 363 3.20 16.39 -6.33
N LEU A 364 3.75 16.03 -7.46
CA LEU A 364 3.07 15.36 -8.57
C LEU A 364 3.85 14.08 -8.92
N GLY A 365 3.21 12.90 -8.78
CA GLY A 365 3.77 11.62 -9.24
C GLY A 365 3.74 11.53 -10.76
N GLU A 366 2.65 11.94 -11.37
CA GLU A 366 2.26 11.87 -12.78
C GLU A 366 1.95 10.44 -13.24
N SER A 367 2.89 9.64 -13.71
CA SER A 367 2.55 8.30 -14.22
C SER A 367 3.53 7.21 -13.79
N GLY A 368 3.03 6.22 -13.11
CA GLY A 368 3.78 5.10 -12.51
C GLY A 368 3.19 4.69 -11.18
N ASP A 369 3.75 3.71 -10.51
CA ASP A 369 3.39 3.38 -9.13
C ASP A 369 4.34 4.17 -8.21
N ASP A 370 3.90 5.32 -7.69
CA ASP A 370 4.73 6.32 -7.05
C ASP A 370 4.69 6.30 -5.51
N LEU A 371 5.73 6.80 -4.88
CA LEU A 371 5.82 7.02 -3.45
C LEU A 371 6.02 8.51 -3.15
N LEU A 372 4.99 9.18 -2.63
CA LEU A 372 5.01 10.60 -2.33
C LEU A 372 4.86 10.85 -0.83
N ASN A 373 5.60 11.82 -0.30
CA ASN A 373 5.51 12.21 1.09
C ASN A 373 5.75 13.73 1.25
N GLY A 374 4.70 14.46 1.68
CA GLY A 374 4.80 15.90 1.95
C GLY A 374 5.74 16.21 3.11
N ASN A 375 5.81 15.36 4.12
CA ASN A 375 6.54 15.47 5.38
C ASN A 375 5.97 16.56 6.31
N SER A 376 6.34 17.82 6.18
CA SER A 376 5.85 18.84 7.11
C SER A 376 5.49 20.14 6.43
N GLY A 377 4.26 20.52 6.55
CA GLY A 377 3.69 21.66 5.88
C GLY A 377 2.20 21.49 5.67
N ASN A 378 1.58 22.33 4.90
CA ASN A 378 0.24 22.05 4.36
C ASN A 378 0.41 21.81 2.87
N ASP A 379 0.54 20.57 2.52
CA ASP A 379 1.02 20.15 1.22
C ASP A 379 -0.12 19.85 0.23
N ASN A 380 0.17 19.97 -1.06
CA ASN A 380 -0.71 19.60 -2.14
C ASN A 380 -0.06 18.45 -2.92
N ILE A 381 -0.65 17.24 -2.83
CA ILE A 381 -0.04 16.03 -3.35
C ILE A 381 -1.00 15.34 -4.30
N GLU A 382 -0.53 15.01 -5.49
CA GLU A 382 -1.27 14.27 -6.52
C GLU A 382 -0.45 13.04 -6.92
N GLY A 383 -1.03 11.83 -6.76
CA GLY A 383 -0.42 10.56 -7.18
C GLY A 383 -0.31 10.49 -8.68
N GLY A 384 -1.43 10.50 -9.37
CA GLY A 384 -1.51 10.50 -10.83
C GLY A 384 -1.96 9.15 -11.39
N ASP A 385 -1.38 8.73 -12.51
CA ASP A 385 -1.74 7.46 -13.16
C ASP A 385 -0.94 6.29 -12.52
N GLY A 386 -1.56 5.39 -11.82
CA GLY A 386 -0.88 4.21 -11.25
C GLY A 386 -1.38 3.82 -9.86
N ASN A 387 -0.71 2.88 -9.19
CA ASN A 387 -1.08 2.52 -7.81
C ASN A 387 -0.13 3.22 -6.85
N ASP A 388 -0.55 4.36 -6.35
CA ASP A 388 0.31 5.26 -5.63
C ASP A 388 0.28 5.07 -4.11
N ASN A 389 1.38 5.41 -3.49
CA ASN A 389 1.51 5.40 -2.04
C ASN A 389 1.83 6.81 -1.53
N VAL A 390 0.82 7.51 -1.03
CA VAL A 390 0.89 8.92 -0.71
C VAL A 390 0.76 9.17 0.78
N PHE A 391 1.65 9.99 1.32
CA PHE A 391 1.66 10.45 2.71
C PHE A 391 1.63 11.98 2.76
N GLY A 392 0.62 12.56 3.43
CA GLY A 392 0.57 14.01 3.68
C GLY A 392 1.66 14.44 4.63
N GLY A 393 1.63 13.89 5.84
CA GLY A 393 2.64 14.18 6.83
C GLY A 393 2.10 14.97 8.02
N ALA A 394 2.72 16.08 8.31
CA ALA A 394 2.29 16.96 9.38
C ALA A 394 1.82 18.30 8.82
N GLY A 395 0.55 18.59 8.96
CA GLY A 395 -0.08 19.80 8.42
C GLY A 395 -1.49 19.52 7.97
N ASN A 396 -2.11 20.47 7.27
CA ASN A 396 -3.43 20.25 6.69
C ASN A 396 -3.24 20.06 5.19
N ASP A 397 -3.25 18.82 4.75
CA ASP A 397 -2.83 18.42 3.44
C ASP A 397 -4.00 18.24 2.47
N LEU A 398 -3.77 18.46 1.19
CA LEU A 398 -4.66 18.07 0.12
C LEU A 398 -4.00 16.90 -0.62
N ILE A 399 -4.60 15.74 -0.56
CA ILE A 399 -4.12 14.52 -1.21
C ILE A 399 -5.13 14.11 -2.28
N ILE A 400 -4.67 13.89 -3.47
CA ILE A 400 -5.44 13.44 -4.63
C ILE A 400 -4.77 12.18 -5.15
N GLY A 401 -5.50 11.06 -5.24
CA GLY A 401 -5.00 9.84 -5.88
C GLY A 401 -4.85 10.09 -7.37
N GLU A 402 -5.97 10.24 -8.07
CA GLU A 402 -5.98 10.52 -9.50
C GLU A 402 -6.78 11.78 -9.86
N ASP A 403 -6.36 12.50 -10.91
CA ASP A 403 -7.06 13.65 -11.41
C ASP A 403 -8.38 13.28 -12.14
N SER A 404 -9.50 13.48 -11.47
CA SER A 404 -10.84 13.25 -12.03
C SER A 404 -11.24 14.23 -13.14
N PHE A 405 -10.46 15.28 -13.40
CA PHE A 405 -10.76 16.32 -14.39
C PHE A 405 -10.25 16.03 -15.80
N ILE A 406 -9.24 15.21 -15.92
CA ILE A 406 -8.76 14.71 -17.21
C ILE A 406 -9.44 13.36 -17.42
N ALA A 407 -10.20 13.18 -18.50
CA ALA A 407 -10.77 11.88 -18.87
C ALA A 407 -9.65 10.91 -19.30
N SER A 408 -8.67 10.71 -18.44
CA SER A 408 -7.71 9.64 -18.55
C SER A 408 -8.40 8.34 -18.19
N ILE A 409 -8.08 7.26 -18.87
CA ILE A 409 -8.66 5.93 -18.70
C ILE A 409 -7.90 5.20 -17.57
N SER A 410 -7.12 5.92 -16.83
CA SER A 410 -6.29 5.37 -15.76
C SER A 410 -7.13 5.14 -14.53
N VAL A 411 -6.97 3.99 -13.95
CA VAL A 411 -7.61 3.55 -12.72
C VAL A 411 -6.49 2.98 -11.87
N GLY A 412 -6.03 3.73 -10.88
CA GLY A 412 -5.07 3.27 -9.90
C GLY A 412 -5.74 2.68 -8.66
N ASN A 413 -5.03 1.90 -7.88
CA ASN A 413 -5.46 1.49 -6.55
C ASN A 413 -4.47 2.07 -5.55
N ASP A 414 -4.81 3.22 -5.03
CA ASP A 414 -3.91 4.06 -4.28
C ASP A 414 -3.89 3.76 -2.78
N THR A 415 -2.80 4.12 -2.15
CA THR A 415 -2.68 4.12 -0.69
C THR A 415 -2.36 5.52 -0.21
N LEU A 416 -3.34 6.18 0.38
CA LEU A 416 -3.31 7.59 0.75
C LEU A 416 -3.37 7.75 2.27
N ASN A 417 -2.53 8.58 2.85
CA ASN A 417 -2.45 8.78 4.28
C ASN A 417 -2.13 10.23 4.64
N GLY A 418 -3.09 10.96 5.22
CA GLY A 418 -2.92 12.34 5.67
C GLY A 418 -1.92 12.49 6.81
N GLN A 419 -1.88 11.53 7.74
CA GLN A 419 -1.07 11.49 8.96
C GLN A 419 -1.52 12.50 10.01
N SER A 420 -1.05 13.74 10.03
CA SER A 420 -1.41 14.66 11.09
C SER A 420 -1.73 16.06 10.60
N GLY A 421 -2.91 16.50 10.86
CA GLY A 421 -3.45 17.78 10.42
C GLY A 421 -4.95 17.65 10.16
N ASN A 422 -5.55 18.62 9.50
CA ASN A 422 -6.91 18.46 9.01
C ASN A 422 -6.83 18.35 7.49
N ASP A 423 -6.82 17.12 7.02
CA ASP A 423 -6.46 16.78 5.66
C ASP A 423 -7.68 16.66 4.76
N THR A 424 -7.48 16.85 3.47
CA THR A 424 -8.49 16.59 2.44
C THR A 424 -7.93 15.53 1.49
N ILE A 425 -8.59 14.37 1.43
CA ILE A 425 -8.18 13.23 0.61
C ILE A 425 -9.27 12.96 -0.42
N LEU A 426 -8.90 12.95 -1.69
CA LEU A 426 -9.71 12.58 -2.84
C LEU A 426 -9.01 11.39 -3.51
N ALA A 427 -9.50 10.18 -3.26
CA ALA A 427 -8.80 8.98 -3.75
C ALA A 427 -8.94 8.82 -5.28
N GLY A 428 -10.13 8.91 -5.81
CA GLY A 428 -10.31 8.93 -7.26
C GLY A 428 -11.03 7.71 -7.81
N PRO A 429 -10.73 7.24 -9.01
CA PRO A 429 -11.21 5.99 -9.54
C PRO A 429 -10.22 4.84 -9.31
N GLY A 430 -10.61 3.83 -8.56
CA GLY A 430 -9.80 2.66 -8.19
C GLY A 430 -10.35 1.96 -6.97
N ASP A 431 -9.78 0.85 -6.57
CA ASP A 431 -10.07 0.24 -5.27
C ASP A 431 -9.03 0.76 -4.26
N ASP A 432 -9.30 1.90 -3.62
CA ASP A 432 -8.34 2.70 -2.88
C ASP A 432 -8.31 2.41 -1.37
N LEU A 433 -7.17 2.73 -0.76
CA LEU A 433 -6.98 2.71 0.68
C LEU A 433 -6.64 4.11 1.20
N ALA A 434 -7.61 4.82 1.81
CA ALA A 434 -7.40 6.15 2.34
C ALA A 434 -7.50 6.21 3.87
N ARG A 435 -6.57 6.93 4.50
CA ARG A 435 -6.53 7.20 5.93
C ARG A 435 -6.33 8.68 6.21
N GLY A 436 -7.21 9.26 7.03
CA GLY A 436 -7.06 10.67 7.46
C GLY A 436 -5.88 10.86 8.39
N GLY A 437 -5.90 10.17 9.51
CA GLY A 437 -4.83 10.26 10.49
C GLY A 437 -5.25 10.93 11.78
N ALA A 438 -4.54 11.95 12.20
CA ALA A 438 -4.89 12.71 13.39
C ALA A 438 -5.31 14.14 13.01
N GLY A 439 -6.55 14.48 13.22
CA GLY A 439 -7.11 15.78 12.87
C GLY A 439 -8.57 15.67 12.51
N ASN A 440 -9.15 16.69 11.90
CA ASN A 440 -10.53 16.60 11.39
C ASN A 440 -10.46 16.57 9.87
N ASP A 441 -10.58 15.39 9.34
CA ASP A 441 -10.25 15.09 7.96
C ASP A 441 -11.50 15.01 7.07
N SER A 442 -11.32 15.23 5.77
CA SER A 442 -12.34 15.06 4.75
C SER A 442 -11.84 14.05 3.72
N ILE A 443 -12.46 12.87 3.66
CA ILE A 443 -12.06 11.78 2.78
C ILE A 443 -13.18 11.50 1.80
N GLN A 444 -12.85 11.39 0.52
CA GLN A 444 -13.72 10.92 -0.55
C GLN A 444 -13.03 9.76 -1.26
N GLY A 445 -13.66 8.57 -1.26
CA GLY A 445 -13.17 7.38 -1.98
C GLY A 445 -13.22 7.61 -3.49
N GLY A 446 -14.41 7.74 -4.03
CA GLY A 446 -14.53 8.06 -5.45
C GLY A 446 -15.33 7.02 -6.22
N ALA A 447 -14.68 6.30 -7.11
CA ALA A 447 -15.34 5.24 -7.86
C ALA A 447 -14.50 3.96 -7.81
N GLY A 448 -15.03 2.90 -7.22
CA GLY A 448 -14.36 1.63 -6.94
C GLY A 448 -14.85 1.06 -5.63
N ASN A 449 -14.17 0.05 -5.09
CA ASN A 449 -14.51 -0.49 -3.79
C ASN A 449 -13.44 -0.07 -2.77
N ASP A 450 -13.66 1.07 -2.17
CA ASP A 450 -12.66 1.75 -1.37
C ASP A 450 -12.62 1.27 0.09
N THR A 451 -11.46 1.41 0.71
CA THR A 451 -11.30 1.20 2.15
C THR A 451 -10.84 2.50 2.81
N LEU A 452 -11.72 3.08 3.63
CA LEU A 452 -11.55 4.43 4.16
C LEU A 452 -11.52 4.39 5.70
N ASP A 453 -10.63 5.15 6.32
CA ASP A 453 -10.47 5.25 7.77
C ASP A 453 -10.11 6.70 8.17
N GLY A 454 -11.03 7.42 8.81
CA GLY A 454 -10.78 8.77 9.30
C GLY A 454 -9.73 8.83 10.39
N GLN A 455 -9.64 7.76 11.19
CA GLN A 455 -8.79 7.61 12.38
C GLN A 455 -9.14 8.63 13.47
N GLY A 456 -8.28 9.58 13.78
CA GLY A 456 -8.44 10.36 15.02
C GLY A 456 -8.84 11.81 14.82
N GLY A 457 -10.08 12.15 15.14
CA GLY A 457 -10.57 13.50 14.96
C GLY A 457 -12.08 13.54 14.82
N SER A 458 -12.59 14.48 14.08
CA SER A 458 -14.01 14.52 13.72
C SER A 458 -14.10 14.64 12.21
N ASP A 459 -14.27 13.49 11.58
CA ASP A 459 -14.00 13.30 10.17
C ASP A 459 -15.27 13.26 9.33
N ILE A 460 -15.15 13.60 8.07
CA ILE A 460 -16.20 13.44 7.07
C ILE A 460 -15.69 12.46 6.01
N VAL A 461 -16.35 11.30 5.89
CA VAL A 461 -15.94 10.26 4.97
C VAL A 461 -17.10 9.96 4.01
N ASP A 462 -16.84 10.07 2.71
CA ASP A 462 -17.79 9.73 1.63
C ASP A 462 -17.18 8.59 0.79
N GLY A 463 -17.82 7.41 0.80
CA GLY A 463 -17.38 6.26 0.00
C GLY A 463 -17.40 6.57 -1.48
N GLY A 464 -18.50 7.09 -2.00
CA GLY A 464 -18.63 7.40 -3.42
C GLY A 464 -19.46 6.36 -4.17
N GLN A 465 -18.96 5.86 -5.29
CA GLN A 465 -19.59 4.83 -6.11
C GLN A 465 -18.83 3.50 -5.94
N GLY A 466 -19.53 2.43 -5.63
CA GLY A 466 -18.95 1.12 -5.45
C GLY A 466 -19.44 0.44 -4.19
N ASN A 467 -18.73 -0.57 -3.70
CA ASN A 467 -19.05 -1.20 -2.43
C ASN A 467 -17.91 -0.87 -1.45
N ASP A 468 -18.07 0.19 -0.72
CA ASP A 468 -17.03 0.79 0.08
C ASP A 468 -17.02 0.25 1.52
N LEU A 469 -15.83 0.19 2.09
CA LEU A 469 -15.61 -0.16 3.48
C LEU A 469 -15.06 1.05 4.25
N VAL A 470 -15.91 1.65 5.09
CA VAL A 470 -15.48 2.70 6.00
C VAL A 470 -15.22 2.13 7.39
N ARG A 471 -14.02 2.32 7.90
CA ARG A 471 -13.62 1.87 9.23
C ARG A 471 -13.68 2.99 10.25
N TRP A 472 -14.17 2.68 11.45
CA TRP A 472 -14.17 3.57 12.58
C TRP A 472 -13.80 2.82 13.85
N GLY A 473 -12.90 3.35 14.65
CA GLY A 473 -12.48 2.78 15.93
C GLY A 473 -13.08 3.52 17.13
N ALA A 474 -13.25 2.80 18.24
CA ALA A 474 -13.70 3.40 19.47
C ALA A 474 -12.71 4.49 19.96
N GLY A 475 -13.17 5.73 20.10
CA GLY A 475 -12.34 6.84 20.54
C GLY A 475 -11.82 7.77 19.45
N GLN A 476 -12.17 7.54 18.19
CA GLN A 476 -11.67 8.30 17.04
C GLN A 476 -12.39 9.63 16.78
N GLY A 477 -13.38 10.03 17.54
CA GLY A 477 -13.99 11.37 17.40
C GLY A 477 -15.47 11.36 17.05
N GLN A 478 -15.96 12.47 16.47
CA GLN A 478 -17.34 12.62 16.02
C GLN A 478 -17.40 12.65 14.49
N ASP A 479 -17.57 11.48 13.89
CA ASP A 479 -17.42 11.30 12.46
C ASP A 479 -18.77 11.23 11.73
N VAL A 480 -18.75 11.55 10.44
CA VAL A 480 -19.92 11.49 9.56
C VAL A 480 -19.56 10.65 8.33
N PHE A 481 -20.29 9.56 8.15
CA PHE A 481 -20.11 8.65 7.03
C PHE A 481 -21.26 8.78 6.03
N THR A 482 -20.90 8.94 4.76
CA THR A 482 -21.83 9.02 3.63
C THR A 482 -21.37 8.13 2.50
N SER A 483 -22.27 7.83 1.56
CA SER A 483 -21.94 7.18 0.30
C SER A 483 -22.96 7.58 -0.78
N GLN A 484 -22.69 7.31 -2.03
CA GLN A 484 -23.56 7.70 -3.15
C GLN A 484 -24.28 6.52 -3.79
N GLU A 485 -23.59 5.50 -4.25
CA GLU A 485 -24.16 4.31 -4.92
C GLU A 485 -23.32 3.07 -4.55
N GLY A 486 -23.98 1.96 -4.19
CA GLY A 486 -23.31 0.69 -3.90
C GLY A 486 -23.86 -0.06 -2.69
N GLY A 487 -23.16 -1.10 -2.29
CA GLY A 487 -23.42 -1.90 -1.08
C GLY A 487 -22.46 -1.60 0.05
N ASP A 488 -22.45 -0.35 0.50
CA ASP A 488 -21.40 0.16 1.41
C ASP A 488 -21.54 -0.33 2.84
N THR A 489 -20.39 -0.48 3.49
CA THR A 489 -20.29 -0.96 4.87
C THR A 489 -19.51 0.03 5.73
N VAL A 490 -20.08 0.41 6.87
CA VAL A 490 -19.37 1.06 7.96
C VAL A 490 -19.03 0.04 9.02
N GLU A 491 -17.74 -0.19 9.25
CA GLU A 491 -17.21 -1.13 10.23
C GLU A 491 -16.71 -0.38 11.47
N LEU A 492 -17.36 -0.58 12.62
CA LEU A 492 -16.80 -0.21 13.92
C LEU A 492 -15.94 -1.35 14.46
N ARG A 493 -14.69 -1.07 14.74
CA ARG A 493 -13.81 -1.97 15.47
C ARG A 493 -13.64 -1.54 16.92
N GLY A 494 -14.01 -2.42 17.83
CA GLY A 494 -13.75 -2.29 19.25
C GLY A 494 -12.29 -2.52 19.61
N THR A 495 -12.04 -2.63 20.89
CA THR A 495 -10.70 -2.90 21.44
C THR A 495 -10.58 -4.36 21.91
N GLY A 496 -9.44 -4.80 22.38
CA GLY A 496 -9.28 -6.10 23.05
C GLY A 496 -9.70 -6.08 24.53
N GLY A 497 -10.45 -5.08 24.97
CA GLY A 497 -10.94 -4.90 26.34
C GLY A 497 -12.43 -4.56 26.34
N ALA A 498 -13.07 -4.49 27.49
CA ALA A 498 -14.50 -4.25 27.59
C ALA A 498 -14.94 -2.93 26.93
N ASP A 499 -15.75 -3.05 25.90
CA ASP A 499 -16.28 -1.93 25.12
C ASP A 499 -17.78 -1.69 25.43
N SER A 500 -18.22 -0.46 25.22
CA SER A 500 -19.63 -0.10 25.33
C SER A 500 -20.07 0.69 24.12
N VAL A 501 -20.96 0.10 23.32
CA VAL A 501 -21.44 0.67 22.06
C VAL A 501 -22.94 0.90 22.14
N VAL A 502 -23.39 2.06 21.68
CA VAL A 502 -24.83 2.39 21.60
C VAL A 502 -25.15 2.85 20.19
N ILE A 503 -26.10 2.18 19.55
CA ILE A 503 -26.63 2.53 18.24
C ILE A 503 -27.99 3.21 18.42
N GLY A 504 -28.22 4.30 17.73
CA GLY A 504 -29.46 5.08 17.87
C GLY A 504 -29.77 5.97 16.69
N THR A 505 -30.85 6.73 16.81
CA THR A 505 -31.25 7.70 15.77
C THR A 505 -30.48 9.01 15.91
N PRO A 506 -29.93 9.60 14.82
CA PRO A 506 -29.23 10.87 14.89
C PRO A 506 -30.20 12.02 15.27
N ALA A 507 -29.69 12.99 16.05
CA ALA A 507 -30.47 14.16 16.44
C ALA A 507 -30.97 15.00 15.25
N THR A 508 -30.28 14.94 14.12
CA THR A 508 -30.64 15.62 12.86
C THR A 508 -30.19 14.78 11.66
N GLY A 509 -31.01 14.71 10.60
CA GLY A 509 -30.70 13.98 9.37
C GLY A 509 -31.27 12.55 9.37
N THR A 510 -30.84 11.73 8.40
CA THR A 510 -31.26 10.34 8.20
C THR A 510 -30.11 9.39 8.50
N GLY A 511 -30.43 8.13 8.85
CA GLY A 511 -29.44 7.08 9.15
C GLY A 511 -29.37 6.73 10.64
N VAL A 512 -28.21 6.32 11.11
CA VAL A 512 -27.98 5.88 12.49
C VAL A 512 -26.78 6.61 13.13
N THR A 513 -26.76 6.68 14.46
CA THR A 513 -25.60 7.10 15.24
C THR A 513 -25.01 5.91 15.97
N ILE A 514 -23.70 5.82 16.04
CA ILE A 514 -22.97 4.84 16.79
C ILE A 514 -22.14 5.59 17.83
N ALA A 515 -22.36 5.30 19.12
CA ALA A 515 -21.60 5.91 20.21
C ALA A 515 -20.70 4.84 20.85
N ALA A 516 -19.41 5.06 20.86
CA ALA A 516 -18.41 4.16 21.44
C ALA A 516 -17.23 4.95 22.03
N GLY A 517 -16.69 4.52 23.18
CA GLY A 517 -15.54 5.16 23.82
C GLY A 517 -15.71 6.63 24.18
N GLY A 518 -16.95 7.12 24.27
CA GLY A 518 -17.29 8.53 24.54
C GLY A 518 -17.39 9.43 23.30
N ASN A 519 -17.19 8.88 22.12
CA ASN A 519 -17.33 9.53 20.81
C ASN A 519 -18.57 9.03 20.07
N THR A 520 -18.97 9.69 19.00
CA THR A 520 -20.18 9.35 18.24
C THR A 520 -19.94 9.50 16.75
N ALA A 521 -20.12 8.41 15.99
CA ALA A 521 -20.21 8.46 14.55
C ALA A 521 -21.65 8.64 14.08
N THR A 522 -21.85 9.27 12.95
CA THR A 522 -23.14 9.40 12.26
C THR A 522 -23.04 8.73 10.88
N VAL A 523 -23.77 7.64 10.70
CA VAL A 523 -23.87 6.90 9.45
C VAL A 523 -25.15 7.32 8.74
N ARG A 524 -25.04 7.82 7.51
CA ARG A 524 -26.20 8.28 6.74
C ARG A 524 -26.95 7.09 6.12
N SER A 525 -28.22 7.28 5.82
CA SER A 525 -29.10 6.25 5.25
C SER A 525 -28.74 5.80 3.81
N SER A 526 -27.71 6.41 3.21
CA SER A 526 -27.13 5.93 1.95
C SER A 526 -26.23 4.71 2.11
N VAL A 527 -25.72 4.46 3.31
CA VAL A 527 -24.91 3.28 3.65
C VAL A 527 -25.82 2.07 3.80
N SER A 528 -25.44 0.94 3.22
CA SER A 528 -26.26 -0.29 3.18
C SER A 528 -26.09 -1.15 4.41
N ARG A 529 -24.91 -1.14 5.05
CA ARG A 529 -24.57 -2.00 6.18
C ARG A 529 -23.75 -1.27 7.23
N VAL A 530 -24.07 -1.55 8.47
CA VAL A 530 -23.28 -1.18 9.64
C VAL A 530 -22.82 -2.46 10.32
N LEU A 531 -21.52 -2.68 10.38
CA LEU A 531 -20.89 -3.81 11.07
C LEU A 531 -20.21 -3.31 12.33
N ILE A 532 -20.51 -3.91 13.45
CA ILE A 532 -19.89 -3.64 14.74
C ILE A 532 -19.21 -4.90 15.22
N SER A 533 -17.90 -4.86 15.38
CA SER A 533 -17.11 -5.95 15.92
C SER A 533 -16.36 -5.45 17.17
N THR A 534 -16.70 -6.01 18.33
CA THR A 534 -16.09 -5.59 19.58
C THR A 534 -14.80 -6.35 19.91
N LEU A 535 -14.49 -7.40 19.13
CA LEU A 535 -13.25 -8.20 19.13
C LEU A 535 -13.02 -9.06 20.38
N GLY A 536 -12.95 -8.51 21.54
CA GLY A 536 -12.71 -9.29 22.76
C GLY A 536 -12.72 -8.44 24.00
N GLY A 537 -13.25 -9.02 25.06
CA GLY A 537 -13.57 -8.35 26.31
C GLY A 537 -14.92 -8.83 26.78
N ALA A 538 -15.46 -8.29 27.83
CA ALA A 538 -16.87 -8.46 28.21
C ALA A 538 -17.60 -7.18 27.76
N ASP A 539 -18.17 -7.22 26.58
CA ASP A 539 -18.64 -6.05 25.86
C ASP A 539 -20.14 -5.81 26.08
N THR A 540 -20.58 -4.60 25.81
CA THR A 540 -21.99 -4.23 25.88
C THR A 540 -22.37 -3.43 24.65
N VAL A 541 -23.24 -4.00 23.81
CA VAL A 541 -23.81 -3.33 22.66
C VAL A 541 -25.31 -3.14 22.86
N THR A 542 -25.78 -1.90 22.68
CA THR A 542 -27.20 -1.56 22.78
C THR A 542 -27.70 -0.95 21.48
N VAL A 543 -28.70 -1.56 20.86
CA VAL A 543 -29.41 -1.04 19.69
C VAL A 543 -30.72 -0.40 20.13
N GLY A 544 -30.85 0.90 19.96
CA GLY A 544 -32.10 1.62 20.26
C GLY A 544 -33.00 1.74 19.03
N SER A 545 -34.23 2.23 19.20
CA SER A 545 -35.17 2.40 18.10
C SER A 545 -34.63 3.32 17.01
N LEU A 546 -34.76 2.90 15.75
CA LEU A 546 -34.26 3.55 14.55
C LEU A 546 -35.43 4.07 13.70
N THR A 547 -35.50 5.35 13.47
CA THR A 547 -36.64 5.95 12.76
C THR A 547 -36.41 6.21 11.29
N GLN A 548 -35.15 6.08 10.82
CA GLN A 548 -34.76 6.45 9.46
C GLN A 548 -33.60 5.58 8.93
N ALA A 549 -33.63 4.28 9.20
CA ALA A 549 -32.62 3.32 8.77
C ALA A 549 -33.15 2.27 7.76
N ALA A 550 -34.34 2.49 7.18
CA ALA A 550 -34.97 1.54 6.28
C ALA A 550 -34.06 1.11 5.12
N GLY A 551 -33.90 -0.21 4.95
CA GLY A 551 -33.02 -0.81 3.95
C GLY A 551 -31.54 -0.92 4.35
N MET A 552 -31.17 -0.49 5.56
CA MET A 552 -29.83 -0.68 6.14
C MET A 552 -29.81 -2.01 6.90
N THR A 553 -28.71 -2.71 6.86
CA THR A 553 -28.47 -3.88 7.74
C THR A 553 -27.51 -3.48 8.86
N ILE A 554 -27.89 -3.76 10.10
CA ILE A 554 -27.04 -3.60 11.28
C ILE A 554 -26.59 -4.98 11.72
N GLU A 555 -25.32 -5.22 11.75
CA GLU A 555 -24.71 -6.47 12.20
C GLU A 555 -23.77 -6.18 13.37
N VAL A 556 -23.93 -6.94 14.44
CA VAL A 556 -23.11 -6.87 15.65
C VAL A 556 -22.45 -8.21 15.88
N ASP A 557 -21.15 -8.20 16.11
CA ASP A 557 -20.33 -9.36 16.48
C ASP A 557 -19.62 -9.02 17.81
N GLY A 558 -19.99 -9.74 18.87
CA GLY A 558 -19.43 -9.59 20.23
C GLY A 558 -17.99 -10.07 20.32
N GLY A 559 -17.66 -11.12 19.57
CA GLY A 559 -16.29 -11.60 19.44
C GLY A 559 -15.86 -12.63 20.47
N LEU A 560 -14.97 -12.30 21.37
CA LEU A 560 -14.45 -13.21 22.41
C LEU A 560 -14.89 -12.79 23.80
N ASN A 561 -15.14 -13.76 24.67
CA ASN A 561 -15.62 -13.64 26.04
C ASN A 561 -17.13 -13.30 26.14
N ASN A 562 -17.58 -13.09 27.34
CA ASN A 562 -19.01 -13.00 27.65
C ASN A 562 -19.59 -11.61 27.39
N ASP A 563 -20.35 -11.47 26.35
CA ASP A 563 -20.87 -10.21 25.85
C ASP A 563 -22.37 -10.01 26.18
N THR A 564 -22.82 -8.78 26.07
CA THR A 564 -24.22 -8.42 26.21
C THR A 564 -24.63 -7.56 25.02
N ILE A 565 -25.45 -8.13 24.14
CA ILE A 565 -25.94 -7.48 22.93
C ILE A 565 -27.45 -7.36 23.02
N SER A 566 -28.00 -6.17 23.01
CA SER A 566 -29.43 -5.97 23.21
C SER A 566 -30.04 -4.92 22.29
N ALA A 567 -31.11 -5.34 21.62
CA ALA A 567 -32.05 -4.48 20.89
C ALA A 567 -33.44 -4.42 21.54
N ALA A 568 -33.56 -4.87 22.79
CA ALA A 568 -34.83 -5.01 23.53
C ALA A 568 -35.76 -3.80 23.39
N GLY A 569 -36.98 -4.02 22.89
CA GLY A 569 -38.00 -3.01 22.67
C GLY A 569 -37.62 -1.97 21.59
N ALA A 570 -36.61 -2.24 20.77
CA ALA A 570 -36.25 -1.37 19.64
C ALA A 570 -37.20 -1.61 18.46
N THR A 571 -37.62 -0.52 17.81
CA THR A 571 -38.37 -0.55 16.54
C THR A 571 -37.44 -0.10 15.43
N LEU A 572 -37.17 -0.93 14.45
CA LEU A 572 -36.11 -0.71 13.44
C LEU A 572 -36.61 -0.05 12.16
N ASN A 573 -37.96 -0.07 11.94
CA ASN A 573 -38.63 0.52 10.77
C ASN A 573 -38.12 0.02 9.41
N GLY A 574 -37.84 -1.28 9.31
CA GLY A 574 -37.36 -1.98 8.11
C GLY A 574 -35.85 -1.89 7.90
N ALA A 575 -35.08 -1.69 8.96
CA ALA A 575 -33.68 -2.05 9.00
C ALA A 575 -33.56 -3.54 9.37
N GLY A 576 -32.67 -4.30 8.73
CA GLY A 576 -32.35 -5.67 9.12
C GLY A 576 -31.39 -5.68 10.31
N LEU A 577 -31.55 -6.63 11.24
CA LEU A 577 -30.69 -6.80 12.40
C LEU A 577 -30.07 -8.20 12.40
N ILE A 578 -28.76 -8.26 12.59
CA ILE A 578 -28.01 -9.50 12.77
C ILE A 578 -27.16 -9.34 14.03
N LEU A 579 -27.38 -10.21 15.03
CA LEU A 579 -26.62 -10.18 16.27
C LEU A 579 -25.87 -11.51 16.44
N ARG A 580 -24.58 -11.43 16.71
CA ARG A 580 -23.72 -12.59 17.00
C ARG A 580 -23.02 -12.40 18.34
N GLY A 581 -23.06 -13.41 19.18
CA GLY A 581 -22.33 -13.46 20.45
C GLY A 581 -20.84 -13.69 20.20
N GLY A 582 -20.53 -14.76 19.51
CA GLY A 582 -19.16 -15.18 19.16
C GLY A 582 -18.66 -16.29 20.07
N ALA A 583 -17.62 -16.04 20.83
CA ALA A 583 -17.09 -17.06 21.73
C ALA A 583 -17.16 -16.61 23.18
N GLY A 584 -17.95 -17.28 23.98
CA GLY A 584 -18.18 -16.96 25.40
C GLY A 584 -19.60 -17.29 25.79
N ASN A 585 -19.99 -16.97 26.99
CA ASN A 585 -21.37 -17.14 27.42
C ASN A 585 -22.06 -15.79 27.27
N ASP A 586 -22.78 -15.62 26.18
CA ASP A 586 -23.28 -14.35 25.73
C ASP A 586 -24.75 -14.11 26.10
N MET A 587 -25.16 -12.88 26.13
CA MET A 587 -26.57 -12.52 26.31
C MET A 587 -27.02 -11.68 25.12
N ILE A 588 -27.88 -12.24 24.27
CA ILE A 588 -28.40 -11.64 23.08
C ILE A 588 -29.90 -11.39 23.20
N THR A 589 -30.34 -10.19 22.87
CA THR A 589 -31.76 -9.85 22.85
C THR A 589 -32.08 -9.12 21.56
N GLY A 590 -33.01 -9.66 20.79
CA GLY A 590 -33.50 -9.11 19.53
C GLY A 590 -34.32 -7.82 19.69
N SER A 591 -35.02 -7.45 18.65
CA SER A 591 -35.88 -6.24 18.59
C SER A 591 -37.37 -6.58 18.59
N GLU A 592 -38.24 -5.64 18.16
CA GLU A 592 -39.67 -5.87 17.90
C GLU A 592 -39.96 -6.25 16.43
N GLU A 593 -38.94 -6.57 15.60
CA GLU A 593 -39.03 -6.90 14.18
C GLU A 593 -38.19 -8.14 13.87
N GLU A 594 -38.32 -8.72 12.66
CA GLU A 594 -37.58 -9.91 12.20
C GLU A 594 -36.06 -9.76 12.37
N ASP A 595 -35.44 -10.66 13.15
CA ASP A 595 -34.03 -10.65 13.49
C ASP A 595 -33.28 -11.94 13.11
N THR A 596 -31.98 -11.86 12.97
CA THR A 596 -31.09 -13.02 12.88
C THR A 596 -30.14 -12.99 14.08
N LEU A 597 -30.26 -13.99 14.94
CA LEU A 597 -29.52 -14.09 16.21
C LEU A 597 -28.65 -15.33 16.22
N GLN A 598 -27.40 -15.23 16.62
CA GLN A 598 -26.45 -16.33 16.67
C GLN A 598 -25.65 -16.26 17.97
N GLY A 599 -25.66 -17.37 18.78
CA GLY A 599 -24.82 -17.51 19.96
C GLY A 599 -23.37 -17.81 19.60
N ASP A 600 -23.16 -18.64 18.61
CA ASP A 600 -21.90 -19.22 18.14
C ASP A 600 -21.33 -20.24 19.14
N SER A 601 -20.49 -19.87 20.09
CA SER A 601 -19.90 -20.87 21.00
C SER A 601 -19.86 -20.45 22.47
N GLY A 602 -20.42 -21.24 23.33
CA GLY A 602 -20.54 -20.97 24.75
C GLY A 602 -21.94 -21.31 25.24
N ASP A 603 -22.20 -21.15 26.53
CA ASP A 603 -23.55 -21.36 27.08
C ASP A 603 -24.31 -20.03 27.02
N ASP A 604 -25.09 -19.81 25.96
CA ASP A 604 -25.65 -18.54 25.60
C ASP A 604 -27.11 -18.35 26.12
N ILE A 605 -27.50 -17.09 26.24
CA ILE A 605 -28.87 -16.69 26.53
C ILE A 605 -29.39 -15.81 25.40
N ILE A 606 -30.34 -16.34 24.62
CA ILE A 606 -30.87 -15.64 23.44
C ILE A 606 -32.38 -15.44 23.59
N ASN A 607 -32.85 -14.23 23.34
CA ASN A 607 -34.27 -13.87 23.35
C ASN A 607 -34.60 -13.12 22.04
N GLY A 608 -35.51 -13.67 21.20
CA GLY A 608 -35.98 -13.03 19.97
C GLY A 608 -36.81 -11.75 20.25
N GLU A 609 -37.67 -11.77 21.26
CA GLU A 609 -38.71 -10.76 21.57
C GLU A 609 -39.92 -10.89 20.61
N ASP A 610 -40.29 -9.84 19.84
CA ASP A 610 -41.39 -9.88 18.88
C ASP A 610 -40.78 -9.94 17.46
N GLY A 611 -41.19 -10.80 16.57
CA GLY A 611 -40.70 -10.92 15.20
C GLY A 611 -40.83 -12.34 14.66
N ASP A 612 -40.69 -12.52 13.35
CA ASP A 612 -40.43 -13.82 12.74
C ASP A 612 -38.89 -14.02 12.74
N ASP A 613 -38.35 -14.52 13.86
CA ASP A 613 -36.93 -14.55 14.11
C ASP A 613 -36.23 -15.82 13.61
N SER A 614 -34.95 -15.70 13.27
CA SER A 614 -34.06 -16.80 12.96
C SER A 614 -32.95 -16.88 13.99
N ILE A 615 -32.97 -17.89 14.83
CA ILE A 615 -32.09 -18.05 16.00
C ILE A 615 -31.26 -19.32 15.87
N ASP A 616 -29.96 -19.22 16.10
CA ASP A 616 -29.01 -20.33 16.16
C ASP A 616 -28.19 -20.22 17.47
N GLY A 617 -28.36 -21.19 18.37
CA GLY A 617 -27.60 -21.24 19.62
C GLY A 617 -26.12 -21.48 19.38
N GLY A 618 -25.82 -22.56 18.66
CA GLY A 618 -24.46 -22.92 18.25
C GLY A 618 -23.85 -24.08 19.05
N ASP A 619 -22.64 -23.87 19.59
CA ASP A 619 -21.97 -24.84 20.44
C ASP A 619 -22.15 -24.46 21.92
N GLY A 620 -22.82 -25.26 22.73
CA GLY A 620 -22.93 -24.98 24.16
C GLY A 620 -24.22 -25.43 24.73
N ALA A 621 -24.53 -25.08 25.99
CA ALA A 621 -25.81 -25.37 26.59
C ALA A 621 -26.66 -24.09 26.65
N ASP A 622 -27.39 -23.86 25.58
CA ASP A 622 -28.04 -22.60 25.32
C ASP A 622 -29.44 -22.46 25.92
N SER A 623 -29.84 -21.25 26.19
CA SER A 623 -31.17 -20.91 26.66
C SER A 623 -31.80 -19.91 25.70
N ILE A 624 -32.74 -20.43 24.88
CA ILE A 624 -33.31 -19.69 23.76
C ILE A 624 -34.81 -19.47 23.99
N ASP A 625 -35.29 -18.26 23.79
CA ASP A 625 -36.70 -17.89 23.79
C ASP A 625 -37.01 -17.14 22.48
N GLY A 626 -37.84 -17.75 21.60
CA GLY A 626 -38.26 -17.13 20.33
C GLY A 626 -39.06 -15.85 20.55
N GLY A 627 -40.19 -16.01 21.31
CA GLY A 627 -40.99 -14.86 21.67
C GLY A 627 -42.39 -14.83 21.07
N GLU A 628 -42.76 -13.70 20.43
CA GLU A 628 -44.02 -13.59 19.70
C GLU A 628 -43.77 -13.72 18.18
N GLN A 629 -44.69 -14.36 17.44
CA GLN A 629 -44.72 -14.67 16.02
C GLN A 629 -43.98 -15.96 15.65
N ASN A 630 -43.67 -16.18 14.35
CA ASN A 630 -43.26 -17.52 13.88
C ASN A 630 -41.75 -17.60 13.79
N ASP A 631 -41.14 -18.30 14.69
CA ASP A 631 -39.70 -18.35 14.82
C ASP A 631 -39.09 -19.61 14.19
N ILE A 632 -37.85 -19.50 13.78
CA ILE A 632 -36.99 -20.61 13.36
C ILE A 632 -35.81 -20.66 14.31
N ILE A 633 -35.76 -21.71 15.14
CA ILE A 633 -34.79 -21.86 16.21
C ILE A 633 -34.01 -23.16 16.05
N THR A 634 -32.72 -23.09 16.11
CA THR A 634 -31.78 -24.21 16.18
C THR A 634 -30.98 -24.10 17.49
N GLY A 635 -30.94 -25.12 18.34
CA GLY A 635 -30.10 -25.21 19.54
C GLY A 635 -28.64 -25.40 19.17
N GLY A 636 -28.34 -26.48 18.44
CA GLY A 636 -27.02 -26.79 17.93
C GLY A 636 -26.33 -27.96 18.59
N ASN A 637 -25.14 -27.79 19.13
CA ASN A 637 -24.46 -28.81 19.88
C ASN A 637 -24.51 -28.52 21.38
N GLY A 638 -25.08 -29.40 22.15
CA GLY A 638 -25.10 -29.27 23.63
C GLY A 638 -26.49 -29.51 24.21
N ASN A 639 -26.67 -29.26 25.48
CA ASN A 639 -27.96 -29.55 26.14
C ASN A 639 -28.75 -28.24 26.21
N ASP A 640 -29.60 -28.01 25.24
CA ASP A 640 -30.27 -26.73 25.06
C ASP A 640 -31.65 -26.65 25.72
N THR A 641 -32.05 -25.45 26.05
CA THR A 641 -33.40 -25.14 26.52
C THR A 641 -34.03 -24.15 25.54
N ILE A 642 -35.02 -24.64 24.79
CA ILE A 642 -35.64 -23.85 23.69
C ILE A 642 -37.12 -23.63 24.04
N LEU A 643 -37.55 -22.40 23.96
CA LEU A 643 -38.94 -21.97 24.00
C LEU A 643 -39.31 -21.33 22.66
N GLY A 644 -40.31 -21.87 21.94
CA GLY A 644 -40.81 -21.31 20.72
C GLY A 644 -41.55 -20.00 20.99
N GLY A 645 -42.62 -20.12 21.78
CA GLY A 645 -43.36 -18.96 22.21
C GLY A 645 -44.79 -18.89 21.72
N SER A 646 -45.13 -17.88 20.99
CA SER A 646 -46.49 -17.80 20.44
C SER A 646 -46.48 -17.81 18.90
N ASN A 647 -47.50 -18.40 18.30
CA ASN A 647 -47.66 -18.71 16.89
C ASN A 647 -46.89 -20.00 16.49
N SER A 648 -46.71 -20.19 15.19
CA SER A 648 -46.23 -21.46 14.67
C SER A 648 -44.73 -21.44 14.42
N ASP A 649 -44.02 -22.17 15.26
CA ASP A 649 -42.55 -22.14 15.33
C ASP A 649 -41.95 -23.42 14.71
N PHE A 650 -40.70 -23.27 14.25
CA PHE A 650 -39.86 -24.39 13.84
C PHE A 650 -38.66 -24.45 14.81
N LEU A 651 -38.58 -25.54 15.60
CA LEU A 651 -37.62 -25.70 16.65
C LEU A 651 -36.80 -26.98 16.42
N SER A 652 -35.48 -26.88 16.49
CA SER A 652 -34.54 -28.02 16.41
C SER A 652 -33.57 -27.99 17.57
N GLY A 653 -33.42 -29.12 18.29
CA GLY A 653 -32.38 -29.30 19.32
C GLY A 653 -31.01 -29.59 18.69
N ASP A 654 -31.00 -30.45 17.67
CA ASP A 654 -29.85 -31.00 16.95
C ASP A 654 -29.07 -32.05 17.75
N ALA A 655 -28.15 -31.73 18.63
CA ALA A 655 -27.32 -32.72 19.31
C ALA A 655 -27.07 -32.42 20.78
N GLY A 656 -27.52 -33.31 21.63
CA GLY A 656 -27.45 -33.20 23.08
C GLY A 656 -28.78 -33.52 23.70
N ASP A 657 -28.86 -33.63 25.05
CA ASP A 657 -30.10 -33.86 25.78
C ASP A 657 -30.87 -32.55 25.91
N ASP A 658 -31.78 -32.27 24.97
CA ASP A 658 -32.42 -30.97 24.82
C ASP A 658 -33.78 -30.88 25.54
N SER A 659 -34.18 -29.69 25.89
CA SER A 659 -35.51 -29.37 26.45
C SER A 659 -36.23 -28.34 25.62
N ILE A 660 -37.15 -28.80 24.77
CA ILE A 660 -37.83 -27.95 23.80
C ILE A 660 -39.34 -27.83 24.14
N MET A 661 -39.84 -26.59 24.08
CA MET A 661 -41.25 -26.30 24.33
C MET A 661 -41.79 -25.35 23.25
N GLY A 662 -42.74 -25.79 22.43
CA GLY A 662 -43.40 -24.95 21.42
C GLY A 662 -44.24 -23.86 22.05
N GLN A 663 -44.94 -24.15 23.16
CA GLN A 663 -45.86 -23.31 23.89
C GLN A 663 -47.22 -23.12 23.20
N SER A 664 -47.41 -22.15 22.33
CA SER A 664 -48.71 -21.90 21.73
C SER A 664 -48.60 -21.57 20.24
N GLY A 665 -49.24 -22.39 19.44
CA GLY A 665 -49.20 -22.35 18.01
C GLY A 665 -49.33 -23.72 17.40
N ASN A 666 -49.05 -23.83 16.12
CA ASN A 666 -48.89 -25.17 15.51
C ASN A 666 -47.41 -25.33 15.19
N ASP A 667 -46.70 -25.96 16.11
CA ASP A 667 -45.28 -25.98 16.14
C ASP A 667 -44.69 -27.21 15.45
N THR A 668 -43.50 -27.09 14.89
CA THR A 668 -42.69 -28.20 14.42
C THR A 668 -41.43 -28.30 15.28
N ILE A 669 -41.32 -29.42 16.00
CA ILE A 669 -40.25 -29.68 16.98
C ILE A 669 -39.45 -30.89 16.56
N LEU A 670 -38.16 -30.74 16.43
CA LEU A 670 -37.17 -31.78 16.16
C LEU A 670 -36.23 -31.87 17.36
N GLY A 671 -36.18 -33.00 18.06
CA GLY A 671 -35.23 -33.25 19.14
C GLY A 671 -33.83 -33.37 18.59
N GLY A 672 -33.59 -34.42 17.83
CA GLY A 672 -32.33 -34.59 17.11
C GLY A 672 -31.58 -35.86 17.54
N ARG A 673 -30.51 -35.71 18.25
CA ARG A 673 -29.72 -36.82 18.83
C ARG A 673 -29.67 -36.70 20.34
N ASP A 674 -29.46 -37.90 21.00
CA ASP A 674 -29.40 -38.02 22.45
C ASP A 674 -30.81 -37.92 23.10
N ASP A 675 -30.95 -37.91 24.42
CA ASP A 675 -32.21 -38.10 25.13
C ASP A 675 -32.96 -36.74 25.32
N ASP A 676 -34.02 -36.49 24.55
CA ASP A 676 -34.71 -35.21 24.49
C ASP A 676 -36.02 -35.12 25.28
N LEU A 677 -36.36 -33.93 25.72
CA LEU A 677 -37.63 -33.59 26.36
C LEU A 677 -38.40 -32.58 25.52
N LEU A 678 -39.40 -33.04 24.78
CA LEU A 678 -40.13 -32.26 23.78
C LEU A 678 -41.59 -32.07 24.22
N ASN A 679 -42.09 -30.83 24.03
CA ASN A 679 -43.44 -30.45 24.43
C ASN A 679 -44.02 -29.47 23.42
N GLY A 680 -45.08 -29.91 22.70
CA GLY A 680 -45.78 -29.07 21.74
C GLY A 680 -46.46 -27.88 22.38
N GLY A 681 -47.45 -28.14 23.23
CA GLY A 681 -48.11 -27.07 23.96
C GLY A 681 -49.59 -26.92 23.59
N THR A 682 -49.99 -25.87 22.98
CA THR A 682 -51.35 -25.70 22.48
C THR A 682 -51.38 -25.45 20.99
N GLY A 683 -52.10 -26.20 20.24
CA GLY A 683 -52.17 -26.17 18.78
C GLY A 683 -52.03 -27.54 18.19
N ASP A 684 -52.07 -27.70 16.90
CA ASP A 684 -51.84 -28.98 16.22
C ASP A 684 -50.32 -29.09 15.90
N ASP A 685 -49.56 -29.80 16.73
CA ASP A 685 -48.10 -29.81 16.70
C ASP A 685 -47.53 -31.02 15.94
N THR A 686 -46.31 -30.88 15.43
CA THR A 686 -45.53 -31.97 14.81
C THR A 686 -44.24 -32.11 15.60
N ILE A 687 -43.99 -33.25 16.26
CA ILE A 687 -42.85 -33.50 17.11
C ILE A 687 -42.12 -34.75 16.66
N GLU A 688 -40.82 -34.67 16.41
CA GLU A 688 -39.93 -35.76 16.08
C GLU A 688 -38.82 -35.86 17.17
N GLY A 689 -38.70 -37.03 17.87
CA GLY A 689 -37.64 -37.23 18.85
C GLY A 689 -36.26 -37.31 18.19
N GLY A 690 -36.08 -38.33 17.38
CA GLY A 690 -34.88 -38.56 16.60
C GLY A 690 -34.11 -39.80 16.98
N ASP A 691 -32.82 -39.62 17.30
CA ASP A 691 -31.98 -40.69 17.86
C ASP A 691 -31.85 -40.48 19.39
N GLY A 692 -32.42 -41.28 20.22
CA GLY A 692 -32.31 -41.10 21.69
C GLY A 692 -33.37 -41.88 22.47
N ASN A 693 -33.56 -41.64 23.77
CA ASN A 693 -34.70 -42.10 24.51
C ASN A 693 -35.54 -40.89 24.94
N ASP A 694 -36.46 -40.52 24.08
CA ASP A 694 -37.08 -39.22 24.11
C ASP A 694 -38.41 -39.20 24.91
N ASP A 695 -38.76 -38.05 25.52
CA ASP A 695 -40.06 -37.81 26.18
C ASP A 695 -40.82 -36.72 25.39
N LEU A 696 -41.78 -37.18 24.52
CA LEU A 696 -42.57 -36.33 23.64
C LEU A 696 -43.98 -36.12 24.22
N ARG A 697 -44.46 -34.90 24.23
CA ARG A 697 -45.79 -34.53 24.69
C ARG A 697 -46.48 -33.56 23.77
N GLY A 698 -47.61 -33.96 23.18
CA GLY A 698 -48.44 -33.08 22.32
C GLY A 698 -49.14 -31.98 23.13
N LYS A 699 -49.81 -32.34 24.21
CA LYS A 699 -50.63 -31.50 25.11
C LYS A 699 -52.04 -31.18 24.60
N GLN A 700 -52.29 -30.04 24.01
CA GLN A 700 -53.62 -29.65 23.50
C GLN A 700 -53.58 -29.45 21.99
N GLY A 701 -54.30 -30.19 21.25
CA GLY A 701 -54.38 -30.14 19.82
C GLY A 701 -54.52 -31.48 19.17
N ASN A 702 -54.41 -31.58 17.88
CA ASN A 702 -54.33 -32.86 17.16
C ASN A 702 -52.88 -33.03 16.68
N ASP A 703 -52.10 -33.69 17.54
CA ASP A 703 -50.67 -33.67 17.43
C ASP A 703 -50.13 -34.90 16.65
N THR A 704 -48.98 -34.74 16.05
CA THR A 704 -48.22 -35.81 15.39
C THR A 704 -46.87 -35.97 16.10
N LEU A 705 -46.67 -37.14 16.75
CA LEU A 705 -45.46 -37.45 17.48
C LEU A 705 -44.77 -38.68 16.85
N ASP A 706 -43.47 -38.54 16.55
CA ASP A 706 -42.64 -39.66 16.08
C ASP A 706 -41.41 -39.76 17.05
N GLY A 707 -41.30 -40.92 17.76
CA GLY A 707 -40.17 -41.12 18.68
C GLY A 707 -38.83 -41.24 17.92
N GLY A 708 -38.79 -42.14 16.92
CA GLY A 708 -37.60 -42.33 16.10
C GLY A 708 -36.84 -43.60 16.39
N THR A 709 -35.60 -43.49 16.86
CA THR A 709 -34.80 -44.63 17.33
C THR A 709 -34.48 -44.50 18.83
N GLY A 710 -34.69 -45.58 19.57
CA GLY A 710 -34.46 -45.64 21.02
C GLY A 710 -35.72 -46.00 21.78
N SER A 711 -35.69 -45.86 23.11
CA SER A 711 -36.82 -46.26 23.93
C SER A 711 -37.62 -45.03 24.40
N ASP A 712 -38.62 -44.66 23.60
CA ASP A 712 -39.29 -43.39 23.67
C ASP A 712 -40.56 -43.41 24.52
N ARG A 713 -40.89 -42.21 24.98
CA ARG A 713 -42.13 -41.97 25.67
C ARG A 713 -42.95 -40.92 24.99
N LEU A 714 -44.06 -41.31 24.35
CA LEU A 714 -44.95 -40.43 23.64
C LEU A 714 -46.30 -40.27 24.39
N ASN A 715 -46.75 -39.05 24.58
CA ASN A 715 -48.01 -38.70 25.18
C ASN A 715 -48.75 -37.68 24.30
N GLY A 716 -49.89 -38.06 23.73
CA GLY A 716 -50.75 -37.16 22.93
C GLY A 716 -51.42 -36.10 23.80
N ASP A 717 -51.91 -36.50 25.02
CA ASP A 717 -52.67 -35.69 25.99
C ASP A 717 -54.11 -35.37 25.45
N ASP A 718 -54.52 -34.11 25.18
CA ASP A 718 -55.86 -33.72 24.73
C ASP A 718 -55.91 -33.54 23.19
N GLY A 719 -56.56 -34.37 22.43
CA GLY A 719 -56.68 -34.17 20.98
C GLY A 719 -56.98 -35.46 20.24
N ASN A 720 -56.95 -35.44 18.91
CA ASN A 720 -56.95 -36.65 18.08
C ASN A 720 -55.54 -36.81 17.50
N ASP A 721 -54.75 -37.58 18.18
CA ASP A 721 -53.29 -37.58 18.00
C ASP A 721 -52.79 -38.74 17.16
N ARG A 722 -51.63 -38.53 16.52
CA ARG A 722 -50.90 -39.58 15.82
C ARG A 722 -49.54 -39.79 16.54
N LEU A 723 -49.37 -41.00 17.06
CA LEU A 723 -48.17 -41.37 17.78
C LEU A 723 -47.47 -42.53 17.06
N ARG A 724 -46.20 -42.42 16.82
CA ARG A 724 -45.36 -43.46 16.28
C ARG A 724 -44.16 -43.66 17.21
N GLY A 725 -43.94 -44.87 17.69
CA GLY A 725 -42.80 -45.19 18.58
C GLY A 725 -41.49 -45.20 17.78
N GLY A 726 -41.37 -46.13 16.87
CA GLY A 726 -40.22 -46.22 15.97
C GLY A 726 -39.45 -47.51 16.10
N ASP A 727 -38.18 -47.46 16.38
CA ASP A 727 -37.30 -48.59 16.66
C ASP A 727 -37.05 -48.70 18.16
N ASP A 728 -36.93 -49.94 18.67
CA ASP A 728 -36.70 -50.30 20.08
C ASP A 728 -38.01 -50.30 20.93
N ARG A 729 -37.94 -50.17 22.27
CA ARG A 729 -39.07 -50.32 23.16
C ARG A 729 -39.72 -49.03 23.56
N ASP A 730 -40.90 -48.75 23.11
CA ASP A 730 -41.58 -47.48 23.29
C ASP A 730 -42.77 -47.55 24.27
N THR A 731 -43.17 -46.41 24.77
CA THR A 731 -44.36 -46.18 25.57
C THR A 731 -45.20 -45.07 24.95
N LEU A 732 -46.33 -45.46 24.38
CA LEU A 732 -47.22 -44.51 23.70
C LEU A 732 -48.56 -44.44 24.53
N ASN A 733 -48.99 -43.19 24.76
CA ASN A 733 -50.23 -42.87 25.41
C ASN A 733 -51.00 -41.83 24.61
N GLY A 734 -52.20 -42.24 24.06
CA GLY A 734 -53.05 -41.28 23.32
C GLY A 734 -53.75 -40.26 24.26
N ASP A 735 -54.16 -40.76 25.48
CA ASP A 735 -54.93 -40.06 26.50
C ASP A 735 -56.36 -39.66 26.04
N ALA A 736 -56.65 -38.48 25.50
CA ALA A 736 -58.05 -38.10 25.30
C ALA A 736 -58.29 -37.64 23.86
N GLY A 737 -59.09 -38.39 23.09
CA GLY A 737 -59.42 -38.17 21.69
C GLY A 737 -59.56 -39.45 20.91
N ASP A 738 -59.83 -39.36 19.63
CA ASP A 738 -59.78 -40.49 18.72
C ASP A 738 -58.39 -40.62 18.12
N ASP A 739 -57.46 -41.39 18.72
CA ASP A 739 -56.01 -41.40 18.50
C ASP A 739 -55.56 -42.52 17.55
N THR A 740 -54.44 -42.31 16.89
CA THR A 740 -53.78 -43.32 16.06
C THR A 740 -52.40 -43.62 16.62
N LEU A 741 -52.13 -44.84 17.10
CA LEU A 741 -50.87 -45.23 17.69
C LEU A 741 -50.22 -46.37 16.89
N ASN A 742 -48.95 -46.19 16.58
CA ASN A 742 -48.10 -47.18 15.93
C ASN A 742 -46.86 -47.42 16.78
N GLY A 743 -46.67 -48.63 17.31
CA GLY A 743 -45.55 -49.03 18.16
C GLY A 743 -44.26 -49.00 17.33
N GLY A 744 -44.20 -49.75 16.28
CA GLY A 744 -43.04 -49.86 15.36
C GLY A 744 -42.30 -51.19 15.55
N ASN A 745 -40.96 -51.09 15.67
CA ASN A 745 -40.15 -52.29 15.97
C ASN A 745 -39.79 -52.32 17.44
N GLY A 746 -40.14 -53.31 18.18
CA GLY A 746 -39.73 -53.39 19.59
C GLY A 746 -40.78 -54.07 20.47
N ASP A 747 -40.52 -54.23 21.77
CA ASP A 747 -41.56 -54.72 22.71
C ASP A 747 -42.26 -53.50 23.32
N ASP A 748 -43.28 -52.96 22.67
CA ASP A 748 -43.90 -51.67 22.95
C ASP A 748 -45.05 -51.72 23.99
N SER A 749 -45.32 -50.58 24.60
CA SER A 749 -46.40 -50.39 25.54
C SER A 749 -47.31 -49.27 25.16
N MET A 750 -48.49 -49.58 24.68
CA MET A 750 -49.42 -48.61 24.13
C MET A 750 -50.71 -48.52 24.88
N ASN A 751 -51.25 -47.34 25.06
CA ASN A 751 -52.53 -47.08 25.69
C ASN A 751 -53.28 -45.99 24.86
N GLY A 752 -54.42 -46.39 24.26
CA GLY A 752 -55.24 -45.44 23.51
C GLY A 752 -55.86 -44.35 24.39
N GLY A 753 -56.54 -44.82 25.55
CA GLY A 753 -57.05 -43.82 26.50
C GLY A 753 -58.56 -43.64 26.41
N SER A 754 -59.03 -42.47 26.09
CA SER A 754 -60.50 -42.26 25.95
C SER A 754 -60.78 -41.68 24.52
N GLY A 755 -61.58 -42.41 23.80
CA GLY A 755 -61.92 -42.12 22.39
C GLY A 755 -62.11 -43.38 21.58
N ASN A 756 -62.11 -43.28 20.28
CA ASN A 756 -62.16 -44.48 19.42
C ASN A 756 -60.83 -44.58 18.69
N ASP A 757 -59.93 -45.34 19.28
CA ASP A 757 -58.53 -45.37 18.98
C ASP A 757 -58.20 -46.48 17.98
N LEU A 758 -57.19 -46.15 17.13
CA LEU A 758 -56.61 -47.05 16.13
C LEU A 758 -55.15 -47.34 16.52
N MET A 759 -54.83 -48.60 16.85
CA MET A 759 -53.57 -49.00 17.44
C MET A 759 -52.96 -50.21 16.74
N THR A 760 -51.64 -50.19 16.48
CA THR A 760 -50.87 -51.34 16.02
C THR A 760 -49.54 -51.45 16.74
N GLY A 761 -49.22 -52.67 17.25
CA GLY A 761 -47.88 -52.95 17.82
C GLY A 761 -46.78 -53.00 16.72
N MET A 762 -47.07 -53.65 15.63
CA MET A 762 -46.20 -53.98 14.52
C MET A 762 -45.26 -55.16 14.84
N ASP A 763 -43.90 -54.95 14.91
CA ASP A 763 -42.95 -56.03 15.15
C ASP A 763 -42.50 -56.04 16.59
N GLY A 764 -42.76 -57.13 17.35
CA GLY A 764 -42.34 -57.24 18.74
C GLY A 764 -43.33 -57.94 19.63
N ASN A 765 -43.07 -58.00 20.97
CA ASN A 765 -44.04 -58.54 21.87
C ASN A 765 -44.76 -57.45 22.66
N ASP A 766 -45.83 -56.98 22.11
CA ASP A 766 -46.42 -55.66 22.46
C ASP A 766 -47.52 -55.79 23.56
N LEU A 767 -47.63 -54.71 24.34
CA LEU A 767 -48.73 -54.47 25.23
C LEU A 767 -49.62 -53.37 24.69
N VAL A 768 -50.73 -53.73 24.04
CA VAL A 768 -51.63 -52.76 23.39
C VAL A 768 -52.94 -52.68 24.12
N LEU A 769 -53.34 -51.52 24.66
CA LEU A 769 -54.54 -51.29 25.43
C LEU A 769 -55.39 -50.18 24.79
N GLY A 770 -56.59 -50.49 24.30
CA GLY A 770 -57.56 -49.50 23.77
C GLY A 770 -58.17 -48.61 24.86
N ALA A 771 -58.44 -49.21 26.04
CA ALA A 771 -58.91 -48.54 27.25
C ALA A 771 -60.43 -48.18 27.21
N SER A 772 -60.81 -46.98 26.74
CA SER A 772 -62.24 -46.67 26.79
C SER A 772 -62.71 -46.02 25.48
N GLY A 773 -63.62 -46.70 24.74
CA GLY A 773 -64.03 -46.23 23.41
C GLY A 773 -64.54 -47.35 22.56
N THR A 774 -64.55 -47.16 21.27
CA THR A 774 -64.75 -48.21 20.26
C THR A 774 -63.43 -48.35 19.46
N ASP A 775 -62.60 -49.21 19.96
CA ASP A 775 -61.17 -49.23 19.58
C ASP A 775 -60.92 -50.32 18.52
N THR A 776 -59.91 -50.06 17.69
CA THR A 776 -59.31 -51.00 16.77
C THR A 776 -57.88 -51.31 17.27
N VAL A 777 -57.60 -52.43 17.77
CA VAL A 777 -56.32 -52.82 18.37
C VAL A 777 -55.74 -53.99 17.59
N LEU A 778 -54.53 -53.81 17.10
CA LEU A 778 -53.72 -54.82 16.38
C LEU A 778 -52.44 -55.08 17.21
N GLY A 779 -52.17 -56.38 17.54
CA GLY A 779 -50.88 -56.80 18.11
C GLY A 779 -49.77 -56.57 17.08
N GLY A 780 -49.64 -57.38 16.08
CA GLY A 780 -48.70 -57.33 14.99
C GLY A 780 -47.96 -58.65 14.77
N ASP A 781 -46.68 -58.62 14.61
CA ASP A 781 -45.78 -59.77 14.55
C ASP A 781 -45.07 -59.98 15.90
N GLY A 782 -45.39 -61.07 16.61
CA GLY A 782 -44.80 -61.37 17.94
C GLY A 782 -45.81 -61.92 18.94
N ASP A 783 -45.37 -62.22 20.18
CA ASP A 783 -46.28 -62.72 21.20
C ASP A 783 -46.93 -61.59 22.00
N ASP A 784 -48.08 -61.09 21.55
CA ASP A 784 -48.68 -59.82 21.95
C ASP A 784 -49.71 -59.95 23.09
N SER A 785 -49.92 -58.85 23.82
CA SER A 785 -51.03 -58.67 24.73
C SER A 785 -51.94 -57.52 24.26
N ALA A 786 -52.91 -57.83 23.41
CA ALA A 786 -53.87 -56.90 22.80
C ALA A 786 -55.18 -56.86 23.59
N ARG A 787 -55.60 -55.69 24.10
CA ARG A 787 -56.83 -55.50 24.92
C ARG A 787 -57.71 -54.39 24.43
N GLY A 788 -58.98 -54.62 24.12
CA GLY A 788 -59.94 -53.64 23.73
C GLY A 788 -60.27 -52.62 24.85
N GLY A 789 -60.81 -53.12 25.96
CA GLY A 789 -61.14 -52.27 27.09
C GLY A 789 -62.62 -52.07 27.32
N GLY A 790 -63.13 -50.89 27.24
CA GLY A 790 -64.55 -50.64 27.48
C GLY A 790 -65.23 -50.04 26.29
N GLY A 791 -66.00 -50.81 25.52
CA GLY A 791 -66.67 -50.38 24.31
C GLY A 791 -67.09 -51.56 23.44
N ASN A 792 -67.14 -51.36 22.11
CA ASN A 792 -67.37 -52.45 21.15
C ASN A 792 -66.17 -52.53 20.21
N ASP A 793 -65.15 -53.26 20.57
CA ASP A 793 -63.83 -53.21 20.07
C ASP A 793 -63.55 -54.25 18.96
N ILE A 794 -62.61 -53.91 18.09
CA ILE A 794 -61.97 -54.87 17.18
C ILE A 794 -60.55 -55.13 17.73
N VAL A 795 -60.27 -56.37 18.17
CA VAL A 795 -58.97 -56.73 18.71
C VAL A 795 -58.40 -57.91 17.93
N LEU A 796 -57.26 -57.69 17.29
CA LEU A 796 -56.58 -58.68 16.49
C LEU A 796 -55.20 -58.95 17.12
N GLY A 797 -54.80 -60.23 17.34
CA GLY A 797 -53.49 -60.62 17.84
C GLY A 797 -52.44 -60.37 16.78
N GLY A 798 -52.42 -61.10 15.72
CA GLY A 798 -51.45 -61.03 14.68
C GLY A 798 -50.76 -62.34 14.41
N ASP A 799 -49.49 -62.33 14.09
CA ASP A 799 -48.61 -63.46 13.90
C ASP A 799 -47.83 -63.72 15.21
N GLY A 800 -48.13 -64.81 15.94
CA GLY A 800 -47.48 -65.18 17.24
C GLY A 800 -48.43 -65.85 18.21
N ASP A 801 -47.98 -66.17 19.41
CA ASP A 801 -48.78 -66.79 20.48
C ASP A 801 -49.43 -65.68 21.38
N ASP A 802 -50.55 -65.10 20.95
CA ASP A 802 -51.09 -63.87 21.47
C ASP A 802 -52.08 -64.06 22.67
N PHE A 803 -52.16 -62.99 23.49
CA PHE A 803 -53.21 -62.78 24.48
C PHE A 803 -54.21 -61.73 24.04
N VAL A 804 -55.34 -62.10 23.49
CA VAL A 804 -56.37 -61.19 22.92
C VAL A 804 -57.55 -61.09 23.91
N HIS A 805 -57.87 -59.80 24.31
CA HIS A 805 -58.91 -59.61 25.33
C HIS A 805 -59.82 -58.43 25.04
N GLY A 806 -61.12 -58.65 24.84
CA GLY A 806 -62.10 -57.59 24.56
C GLY A 806 -62.50 -56.74 25.75
N ASN A 807 -62.41 -57.26 26.96
CA ASN A 807 -62.88 -56.71 28.27
C ASN A 807 -64.40 -56.46 28.29
N SER A 808 -64.91 -55.25 28.14
CA SER A 808 -66.32 -54.95 28.33
C SER A 808 -66.98 -54.33 27.07
N GLY A 809 -67.99 -55.05 26.56
CA GLY A 809 -68.63 -54.59 25.29
C GLY A 809 -69.17 -55.77 24.45
N ALA A 810 -69.35 -55.49 23.17
CA ALA A 810 -69.60 -56.44 22.13
C ALA A 810 -68.49 -56.45 21.12
N ASP A 811 -67.46 -57.21 21.41
CA ASP A 811 -66.11 -57.07 20.81
C ASP A 811 -65.95 -58.08 19.68
N THR A 812 -65.13 -57.81 18.72
CA THR A 812 -64.72 -58.73 17.66
C THR A 812 -63.22 -59.06 17.90
N LEU A 813 -62.94 -60.33 18.17
CA LEU A 813 -61.57 -60.80 18.46
C LEU A 813 -61.09 -61.81 17.44
N ALA A 814 -59.83 -61.69 17.02
CA ALA A 814 -59.19 -62.69 16.17
C ALA A 814 -57.67 -62.82 16.62
N GLY A 815 -57.18 -64.06 16.59
CA GLY A 815 -55.74 -64.32 16.88
C GLY A 815 -54.86 -64.30 15.69
N ASN A 816 -55.33 -64.67 14.51
CA ASN A 816 -54.71 -64.89 13.22
C ASN A 816 -53.75 -66.13 13.21
N GLN A 817 -52.40 -65.93 13.25
CA GLN A 817 -51.49 -67.08 13.20
C GLN A 817 -50.82 -67.35 14.54
N GLY A 818 -50.94 -68.56 15.08
CA GLY A 818 -50.29 -68.88 16.33
C GLY A 818 -51.14 -69.70 17.27
N ALA A 819 -50.74 -69.79 18.55
CA ALA A 819 -51.51 -70.51 19.61
C ALA A 819 -52.12 -69.51 20.60
N ASP A 820 -53.10 -68.74 20.11
CA ASP A 820 -53.62 -67.56 20.81
C ASP A 820 -54.51 -67.90 22.00
N SER A 821 -54.50 -67.02 22.95
CA SER A 821 -55.35 -67.14 24.14
C SER A 821 -56.31 -65.94 24.24
N PHE A 822 -57.57 -66.21 24.40
CA PHE A 822 -58.65 -65.24 24.41
C PHE A 822 -59.24 -64.99 25.79
N GLY A 823 -59.49 -63.75 26.16
CA GLY A 823 -60.15 -63.37 27.42
C GLY A 823 -61.38 -62.47 27.18
N GLY A 824 -62.38 -62.41 28.13
CA GLY A 824 -63.55 -61.48 27.99
C GLY A 824 -64.89 -62.21 27.74
N ASN A 825 -65.99 -61.43 27.65
CA ASN A 825 -67.43 -61.94 27.55
C ASN A 825 -67.99 -62.18 26.13
N THR A 826 -67.13 -62.36 25.11
CA THR A 826 -67.51 -62.29 23.69
C THR A 826 -67.22 -63.57 22.88
N VAL A 827 -67.77 -63.65 21.72
CA VAL A 827 -67.60 -64.78 20.80
C VAL A 827 -66.26 -64.72 20.19
N ALA A 828 -65.30 -65.49 20.82
CA ALA A 828 -63.99 -65.66 20.21
C ALA A 828 -64.10 -66.68 19.07
N ALA A 829 -63.51 -66.45 17.98
CA ALA A 829 -63.20 -67.39 16.94
C ALA A 829 -61.71 -67.44 16.69
N ASP A 830 -61.10 -68.60 17.05
CA ASP A 830 -59.76 -68.91 16.51
C ASP A 830 -59.91 -69.09 15.01
N ILE A 831 -59.66 -68.08 14.22
CA ILE A 831 -59.82 -68.07 12.77
C ILE A 831 -58.41 -67.97 12.17
N ASP A 832 -57.87 -69.16 11.84
CA ASP A 832 -56.69 -69.29 10.93
C ASP A 832 -56.93 -68.75 9.49
N GLU A 833 -57.81 -67.76 9.31
CA GLU A 833 -58.12 -67.15 8.07
C GLU A 833 -57.83 -65.63 8.17
N GLN A 834 -56.85 -65.13 7.35
CA GLN A 834 -56.51 -63.71 7.20
C GLN A 834 -57.76 -62.85 7.28
N PHE A 835 -57.89 -62.07 8.33
CA PHE A 835 -58.83 -60.96 8.43
C PHE A 835 -58.21 -59.81 7.68
N SER A 836 -58.70 -59.50 6.45
CA SER A 836 -58.13 -58.32 5.71
C SER A 836 -58.75 -57.04 6.24
N ILE A 837 -57.97 -56.30 6.95
CA ILE A 837 -58.30 -54.88 7.30
C ILE A 837 -58.52 -54.12 5.99
N ALA A 838 -59.48 -53.22 5.96
CA ALA A 838 -59.74 -52.42 4.81
C ALA A 838 -58.53 -51.57 4.48
N ALA A 839 -58.13 -51.52 3.19
CA ALA A 839 -56.90 -50.75 2.75
C ALA A 839 -56.93 -49.24 3.10
N SER A 840 -58.12 -48.70 3.49
CA SER A 840 -58.21 -47.34 4.02
C SER A 840 -57.75 -47.24 5.47
N LEU A 841 -57.85 -48.31 6.26
CA LEU A 841 -57.41 -48.36 7.64
C LEU A 841 -55.89 -48.49 7.70
N LEU A 842 -55.33 -49.31 6.81
CA LEU A 842 -53.87 -49.44 6.66
C LEU A 842 -53.22 -48.14 6.20
N ALA A 843 -53.91 -47.35 5.39
CA ALA A 843 -53.42 -46.03 4.96
C ALA A 843 -53.44 -45.00 6.07
N ASP A 844 -54.32 -45.12 7.08
CA ASP A 844 -54.35 -44.25 8.25
C ASP A 844 -53.23 -44.59 9.27
N LEU A 845 -52.62 -45.76 9.19
CA LEU A 845 -51.48 -46.23 10.00
C LEU A 845 -50.12 -45.94 9.34
N ASP A 846 -50.09 -45.29 8.12
CA ASP A 846 -48.90 -45.09 7.29
C ASP A 846 -48.15 -46.36 6.90
N LEU A 847 -48.90 -47.48 6.64
CA LEU A 847 -48.37 -48.77 6.21
C LEU A 847 -48.49 -48.99 4.67
#